data_ee4ee553aa55c76a4b1e9f09d9e87080
#
_entry.id   ee4ee553aa55c76a4b1e9f09d9e87080
#
_cell.length_a   1.000
_cell.length_b   1.000
_cell.length_c   1.000
_cell.angle_alpha   90.00
_cell.angle_beta   90.00
_cell.angle_gamma   90.00
#
_symmetry.space_group_name_H-M   'P 1'
#
loop_
_entity.id
_entity.type
_entity.pdbx_description
1 polymer ?
#
loop_
_entity_poly.entity_id
_entity_poly.type
_entity_poly.pdbx_seq_one_letter_code
_entity_poly.pdbx_strand_id
1 'polypeptide(L)'
;MEKIKISDLSFIYPKSNVPALKNIDLSINSGEFTVICGRSGCGKSTLLRQLKPILSPIGSRSGAVLFDGRNINELSAAEQASKIGFVLQNPESQIVCDKVWHELSFGLESLSYHDDEIRLRVAEMVSFFGLEDKLHSNVTKLSGGQKQLLNLAAVMVMQPQVLILDEPTSRLDPIAAHDFIEAVSRINRELGTTVIISEQRLDEVLPLCDRAVVMESGKILTVGTPREIGAELNSLHSDMLDALPSPMKISYAVGDSSKTPVTIREGREWLSHFPVRKKLSSFAEVDSSDNDVLCIDEAWFRYEKNDADILKGVSFKLRKGELYALMGGNGAGKTTALSLICGINTPYRGKIKIASGMKTAALPQEPQTLFCQRTVRLDLSEMLPKNPSRSDNERLHRTVELCALRKLLDRHPYDLSGGEQQRAALAKLLLTEPDILILDEPTKGLDAHFKKELSAILNELKRRGVSILMVSHDIEFCAEYADRCGMLFDGRIVSENVPKKFFYDNAFYTTSARRMARGIIQNAVTDEDIIYSIGDNNSQKSPSEKNIFEEPEDENENTLDLPPQAAPLPYKIAKKTWLEATVVLLLIPLTVFFGIAYLQDRKYYFISLLIILEAMIPFAVVFEGRRPQSRELVVVSVLCAIAVIGRAAFAFIPQFKPVAAIVIISAICFGGETGFLVGAVSAFVSNFFFGQGPWTPWQMFSFGIIGFIAGVLYQKGILRRSRSGLCLFGFLSSAFIYGGIMNPASVVIWQSSPTKEMFVSAYAMGLPFDLIHGASTAIFLWLGAIPMCEMLDRIKTKYNMLGRG
;
A
#
# COMPACT_ATOMS: atom_id res chain seq x y z
N MET A 1 -8.85 -31.29 15.80
CA MET A 1 -10.17 -30.64 15.87
C MET A 1 -10.17 -29.50 14.87
N GLU A 2 -11.18 -29.42 14.01
CA GLU A 2 -11.27 -28.38 12.96
C GLU A 2 -11.42 -27.00 13.59
N LYS A 3 -10.44 -26.10 13.37
CA LYS A 3 -10.46 -24.75 13.94
C LYS A 3 -11.11 -23.75 12.99
N ILE A 4 -10.74 -23.83 11.71
CA ILE A 4 -11.34 -23.03 10.65
C ILE A 4 -11.80 -23.98 9.55
N LYS A 5 -13.03 -23.78 9.06
CA LYS A 5 -13.58 -24.47 7.90
C LYS A 5 -14.10 -23.47 6.89
N ILE A 6 -13.60 -23.56 5.68
CA ILE A 6 -14.03 -22.79 4.52
C ILE A 6 -14.78 -23.73 3.60
N SER A 7 -15.99 -23.34 3.18
CA SER A 7 -16.83 -24.15 2.28
C SER A 7 -17.35 -23.29 1.14
N ASP A 8 -17.01 -23.70 -0.09
CA ASP A 8 -17.42 -23.10 -1.35
C ASP A 8 -17.28 -21.56 -1.38
N LEU A 9 -16.16 -21.06 -0.85
CA LEU A 9 -15.92 -19.62 -0.74
C LEU A 9 -15.52 -19.05 -2.09
N SER A 10 -16.34 -18.14 -2.62
CA SER A 10 -16.01 -17.34 -3.81
C SER A 10 -16.12 -15.86 -3.50
N PHE A 11 -15.28 -15.04 -4.14
CA PHE A 11 -15.24 -13.61 -3.90
C PHE A 11 -14.88 -12.82 -5.17
N ILE A 12 -15.65 -11.74 -5.44
CA ILE A 12 -15.47 -10.86 -6.60
C ILE A 12 -15.36 -9.41 -6.10
N TYR A 13 -14.30 -8.72 -6.50
CA TYR A 13 -14.13 -7.29 -6.20
C TYR A 13 -15.11 -6.42 -6.99
N PRO A 14 -15.53 -5.24 -6.45
CA PRO A 14 -16.37 -4.30 -7.19
C PRO A 14 -15.70 -3.88 -8.50
N LYS A 15 -16.46 -3.81 -9.59
CA LYS A 15 -15.99 -3.46 -10.94
C LYS A 15 -15.03 -4.48 -11.58
N SER A 16 -14.83 -5.65 -10.98
CA SER A 16 -14.11 -6.76 -11.60
C SER A 16 -15.11 -7.79 -12.09
N ASN A 17 -14.90 -8.31 -13.28
CA ASN A 17 -15.67 -9.46 -13.81
C ASN A 17 -14.99 -10.79 -13.48
N VAL A 18 -13.73 -10.73 -13.01
CA VAL A 18 -12.96 -11.94 -12.67
C VAL A 18 -13.01 -12.17 -11.17
N PRO A 19 -13.46 -13.34 -10.70
CA PRO A 19 -13.44 -13.67 -9.29
C PRO A 19 -12.01 -13.82 -8.77
N ALA A 20 -11.74 -13.17 -7.63
CA ALA A 20 -10.46 -13.26 -6.94
C ALA A 20 -10.33 -14.55 -6.14
N LEU A 21 -11.45 -15.17 -5.73
CA LEU A 21 -11.52 -16.50 -5.14
C LEU A 21 -12.64 -17.27 -5.83
N LYS A 22 -12.40 -18.56 -6.13
CA LYS A 22 -13.32 -19.45 -6.87
C LYS A 22 -13.44 -20.77 -6.15
N ASN A 23 -14.60 -21.01 -5.51
CA ASN A 23 -14.96 -22.29 -4.89
C ASN A 23 -13.84 -22.85 -4.01
N ILE A 24 -13.43 -22.08 -3.00
CA ILE A 24 -12.38 -22.46 -2.06
C ILE A 24 -12.97 -23.35 -0.96
N ASP A 25 -12.45 -24.56 -0.86
CA ASP A 25 -12.72 -25.50 0.22
C ASP A 25 -11.42 -25.78 0.97
N LEU A 26 -11.37 -25.48 2.28
CA LEU A 26 -10.18 -25.67 3.10
C LEU A 26 -10.56 -25.85 4.57
N SER A 27 -9.96 -26.85 5.23
CA SER A 27 -10.05 -27.01 6.67
C SER A 27 -8.67 -26.87 7.31
N ILE A 28 -8.61 -26.19 8.44
CA ILE A 28 -7.40 -25.96 9.23
C ILE A 28 -7.65 -26.41 10.64
N ASN A 29 -6.75 -27.28 11.17
CA ASN A 29 -6.91 -27.84 12.50
C ASN A 29 -6.33 -26.94 13.59
N SER A 30 -6.76 -27.17 14.82
CA SER A 30 -6.22 -26.49 15.99
C SER A 30 -4.73 -26.81 16.17
N GLY A 31 -3.91 -25.78 16.39
CA GLY A 31 -2.45 -25.89 16.56
C GLY A 31 -1.67 -26.16 15.27
N GLU A 32 -2.33 -26.24 14.11
CA GLU A 32 -1.69 -26.49 12.82
C GLU A 32 -0.95 -25.24 12.33
N PHE A 33 0.26 -25.43 11.77
CA PHE A 33 1.01 -24.39 11.08
C PHE A 33 0.80 -24.56 9.57
N THR A 34 -0.06 -23.74 9.00
CA THR A 34 -0.44 -23.77 7.57
C THR A 34 0.19 -22.63 6.80
N VAL A 35 0.88 -22.97 5.68
CA VAL A 35 1.46 -22.00 4.74
C VAL A 35 0.58 -21.88 3.51
N ILE A 36 0.22 -20.68 3.11
CA ILE A 36 -0.49 -20.39 1.85
C ILE A 36 0.50 -19.78 0.87
N CYS A 37 0.79 -20.46 -0.23
CA CYS A 37 1.72 -19.99 -1.25
C CYS A 37 1.06 -19.93 -2.63
N GLY A 38 1.71 -19.26 -3.57
CA GLY A 38 1.21 -19.04 -4.93
C GLY A 38 1.73 -17.73 -5.51
N ARG A 39 1.55 -17.54 -6.81
CA ARG A 39 1.98 -16.33 -7.52
C ARG A 39 1.36 -15.05 -6.92
N SER A 40 2.01 -13.92 -7.14
CA SER A 40 1.44 -12.63 -6.79
C SER A 40 0.11 -12.41 -7.52
N GLY A 41 -0.90 -11.92 -6.80
CA GLY A 41 -2.24 -11.71 -7.36
C GLY A 41 -3.13 -12.97 -7.43
N CYS A 42 -2.68 -14.17 -7.04
CA CYS A 42 -3.51 -15.39 -7.06
C CYS A 42 -4.64 -15.44 -6.01
N GLY A 43 -4.75 -14.45 -5.11
CA GLY A 43 -5.83 -14.37 -4.13
C GLY A 43 -5.45 -14.65 -2.66
N LYS A 44 -4.17 -14.89 -2.31
CA LYS A 44 -3.71 -15.19 -0.93
C LYS A 44 -4.22 -14.19 0.11
N SER A 45 -3.87 -12.92 -0.05
CA SER A 45 -4.29 -11.86 0.87
C SER A 45 -5.80 -11.69 0.92
N THR A 46 -6.51 -11.93 -0.21
CA THR A 46 -7.97 -11.91 -0.26
C THR A 46 -8.53 -13.04 0.60
N LEU A 47 -7.97 -14.25 0.49
CA LEU A 47 -8.39 -15.41 1.29
C LEU A 47 -8.14 -15.16 2.79
N LEU A 48 -6.94 -14.72 3.17
CA LEU A 48 -6.60 -14.44 4.55
C LEU A 48 -7.54 -13.40 5.18
N ARG A 49 -7.87 -12.34 4.45
CA ARG A 49 -8.80 -11.30 4.93
C ARG A 49 -10.23 -11.79 5.09
N GLN A 50 -10.67 -12.81 4.35
CA GLN A 50 -11.99 -13.43 4.56
C GLN A 50 -12.08 -14.17 5.90
N LEU A 51 -10.94 -14.55 6.50
CA LEU A 51 -10.87 -15.19 7.81
C LEU A 51 -11.01 -14.20 8.98
N LYS A 52 -11.02 -12.90 8.73
CA LYS A 52 -11.29 -11.86 9.73
C LYS A 52 -12.28 -10.84 9.16
N PRO A 53 -13.58 -10.97 9.41
CA PRO A 53 -14.65 -10.18 8.76
C PRO A 53 -14.43 -8.68 8.78
N ILE A 54 -13.87 -8.14 9.86
CA ILE A 54 -13.56 -6.69 9.97
C ILE A 54 -12.52 -6.21 8.94
N LEU A 55 -11.66 -7.10 8.44
CA LEU A 55 -10.66 -6.84 7.41
C LEU A 55 -11.08 -7.31 6.02
N SER A 56 -12.23 -8.00 5.93
CA SER A 56 -12.73 -8.51 4.66
C SER A 56 -12.90 -7.38 3.64
N PRO A 57 -12.35 -7.52 2.42
CA PRO A 57 -12.54 -6.53 1.37
C PRO A 57 -14.01 -6.50 0.92
N ILE A 58 -14.37 -5.39 0.30
CA ILE A 58 -15.72 -5.20 -0.24
C ILE A 58 -15.83 -5.95 -1.54
N GLY A 59 -16.96 -6.61 -1.74
CA GLY A 59 -17.26 -7.34 -2.97
C GLY A 59 -18.43 -8.30 -2.78
N SER A 60 -18.74 -9.04 -3.83
CA SER A 60 -19.74 -10.11 -3.78
C SER A 60 -19.07 -11.36 -3.24
N ARG A 61 -19.63 -11.92 -2.17
CA ARG A 61 -19.15 -13.12 -1.48
C ARG A 61 -20.23 -14.20 -1.49
N SER A 62 -19.86 -15.44 -1.80
CA SER A 62 -20.65 -16.63 -1.58
C SER A 62 -19.86 -17.65 -0.75
N GLY A 63 -20.54 -18.69 -0.25
CA GLY A 63 -19.95 -19.68 0.63
C GLY A 63 -19.88 -19.28 2.10
N ALA A 64 -19.29 -20.13 2.92
CA ALA A 64 -19.25 -19.96 4.37
C ALA A 64 -17.84 -20.16 4.93
N VAL A 65 -17.52 -19.41 6.00
CA VAL A 65 -16.35 -19.62 6.84
C VAL A 65 -16.81 -19.86 8.27
N LEU A 66 -16.42 -20.98 8.82
CA LEU A 66 -16.73 -21.36 10.20
C LEU A 66 -15.46 -21.26 11.07
N PHE A 67 -15.61 -20.74 12.27
CA PHE A 67 -14.61 -20.71 13.32
C PHE A 67 -15.15 -21.49 14.53
N ASP A 68 -14.48 -22.55 14.93
CA ASP A 68 -14.96 -23.50 15.96
C ASP A 68 -16.42 -23.95 15.71
N GLY A 69 -16.78 -24.20 14.45
CA GLY A 69 -18.11 -24.64 14.03
C GLY A 69 -19.17 -23.52 13.96
N ARG A 70 -18.87 -22.27 14.35
CA ARG A 70 -19.77 -21.11 14.26
C ARG A 70 -19.44 -20.28 13.02
N ASN A 71 -20.45 -19.63 12.43
CA ASN A 71 -20.18 -18.73 11.31
C ASN A 71 -19.33 -17.54 11.79
N ILE A 72 -18.22 -17.28 11.11
CA ILE A 72 -17.27 -16.24 11.50
C ILE A 72 -17.88 -14.83 11.53
N ASN A 73 -18.95 -14.60 10.77
CA ASN A 73 -19.68 -13.32 10.76
C ASN A 73 -20.53 -13.09 12.02
N GLU A 74 -20.79 -14.15 12.80
CA GLU A 74 -21.57 -14.08 14.05
C GLU A 74 -20.68 -13.70 15.24
N LEU A 75 -19.35 -13.74 15.07
CA LEU A 75 -18.45 -13.32 16.12
C LEU A 75 -18.53 -11.80 16.32
N SER A 76 -18.65 -11.36 17.57
CA SER A 76 -18.59 -9.94 17.92
C SER A 76 -17.22 -9.34 17.57
N ALA A 77 -17.16 -8.00 17.45
CA ALA A 77 -15.89 -7.32 17.15
C ALA A 77 -14.81 -7.62 18.22
N ALA A 78 -15.19 -7.69 19.49
CA ALA A 78 -14.29 -8.05 20.59
C ALA A 78 -13.79 -9.50 20.48
N GLU A 79 -14.66 -10.44 20.13
CA GLU A 79 -14.25 -11.83 19.91
C GLU A 79 -13.32 -11.97 18.70
N GLN A 80 -13.59 -11.26 17.60
CA GLN A 80 -12.69 -11.25 16.44
C GLN A 80 -11.33 -10.64 16.79
N ALA A 81 -11.29 -9.59 17.62
CA ALA A 81 -10.05 -8.96 18.05
C ALA A 81 -9.21 -9.87 18.94
N SER A 82 -9.85 -10.54 19.94
CA SER A 82 -9.16 -11.36 20.94
C SER A 82 -8.83 -12.76 20.44
N LYS A 83 -9.69 -13.40 19.60
CA LYS A 83 -9.49 -14.80 19.19
C LYS A 83 -8.72 -14.95 17.87
N ILE A 84 -8.74 -13.95 16.99
CA ILE A 84 -8.12 -13.99 15.67
C ILE A 84 -7.14 -12.84 15.53
N GLY A 85 -5.85 -13.14 15.73
CA GLY A 85 -4.75 -12.21 15.48
C GLY A 85 -4.51 -12.04 13.98
N PHE A 86 -4.17 -10.84 13.54
CA PHE A 86 -3.81 -10.57 12.14
C PHE A 86 -2.62 -9.63 12.08
N VAL A 87 -1.57 -10.03 11.36
CA VAL A 87 -0.38 -9.21 11.09
C VAL A 87 -0.35 -8.85 9.61
N LEU A 88 -0.31 -7.55 9.33
CA LEU A 88 -0.32 -7.02 7.96
C LEU A 88 1.05 -7.08 7.30
N GLN A 89 1.07 -7.09 5.98
CA GLN A 89 2.30 -7.05 5.16
C GLN A 89 3.15 -5.79 5.42
N ASN A 90 2.50 -4.63 5.62
CA ASN A 90 3.19 -3.37 5.91
C ASN A 90 3.06 -3.03 7.40
N PRO A 91 4.16 -3.09 8.19
CA PRO A 91 4.11 -2.80 9.61
C PRO A 91 3.62 -1.38 9.93
N GLU A 92 3.98 -0.40 9.15
CA GLU A 92 3.59 0.99 9.38
C GLU A 92 2.08 1.25 9.21
N SER A 93 1.39 0.37 8.49
CA SER A 93 -0.07 0.44 8.33
C SER A 93 -0.84 -0.12 9.54
N GLN A 94 -0.16 -0.81 10.44
CA GLN A 94 -0.75 -1.46 11.61
C GLN A 94 -0.45 -0.71 12.90
N ILE A 95 0.74 -0.13 13.04
CA ILE A 95 1.17 0.64 14.20
C ILE A 95 0.33 1.90 14.35
N VAL A 96 -0.21 2.11 15.55
CA VAL A 96 -1.10 3.23 15.89
C VAL A 96 -0.43 4.21 16.85
N CYS A 97 0.39 3.70 17.80
CA CYS A 97 0.98 4.48 18.86
C CYS A 97 2.42 4.95 18.54
N ASP A 98 2.85 6.01 19.20
CA ASP A 98 4.18 6.58 19.05
C ASP A 98 5.28 5.86 19.83
N LYS A 99 4.90 5.15 20.91
CA LYS A 99 5.82 4.41 21.81
C LYS A 99 5.52 2.92 21.81
N VAL A 100 6.57 2.12 21.95
CA VAL A 100 6.49 0.66 22.00
C VAL A 100 5.55 0.16 23.11
N TRP A 101 5.66 0.70 24.32
CA TRP A 101 4.78 0.34 25.43
C TRP A 101 3.29 0.57 25.08
N HIS A 102 2.97 1.76 24.54
CA HIS A 102 1.59 2.11 24.21
C HIS A 102 1.03 1.20 23.09
N GLU A 103 1.86 0.83 22.12
CA GLU A 103 1.44 -0.06 21.04
C GLU A 103 1.12 -1.47 21.58
N LEU A 104 1.91 -1.97 22.52
CA LEU A 104 1.67 -3.26 23.15
C LEU A 104 0.42 -3.27 24.04
N SER A 105 0.16 -2.20 24.79
CA SER A 105 -1.00 -2.09 25.68
C SER A 105 -2.30 -1.78 24.96
N PHE A 106 -2.25 -1.11 23.80
CA PHE A 106 -3.39 -0.55 23.08
C PHE A 106 -4.54 -1.54 22.85
N GLY A 107 -4.22 -2.77 22.43
CA GLY A 107 -5.22 -3.80 22.17
C GLY A 107 -5.97 -4.23 23.44
N LEU A 108 -5.25 -4.40 24.55
CA LEU A 108 -5.83 -4.79 25.84
C LEU A 108 -6.64 -3.66 26.46
N GLU A 109 -6.14 -2.42 26.41
CA GLU A 109 -6.88 -1.23 26.84
C GLU A 109 -8.20 -1.06 26.08
N SER A 110 -8.17 -1.26 24.75
CA SER A 110 -9.36 -1.20 23.89
C SER A 110 -10.40 -2.29 24.22
N LEU A 111 -9.96 -3.41 24.78
CA LEU A 111 -10.81 -4.50 25.23
C LEU A 111 -11.19 -4.37 26.72
N SER A 112 -10.79 -3.26 27.38
CA SER A 112 -11.09 -2.95 28.77
C SER A 112 -10.54 -3.97 29.79
N TYR A 113 -9.33 -4.48 29.56
CA TYR A 113 -8.60 -5.29 30.54
C TYR A 113 -8.14 -4.44 31.73
N HIS A 114 -7.95 -5.03 32.89
CA HIS A 114 -7.43 -4.35 34.08
C HIS A 114 -5.93 -4.05 33.96
N ASP A 115 -5.47 -2.95 34.54
CA ASP A 115 -4.08 -2.47 34.45
C ASP A 115 -3.04 -3.51 34.86
N ASP A 116 -3.32 -4.30 35.92
CA ASP A 116 -2.39 -5.34 36.40
C ASP A 116 -2.24 -6.48 35.38
N GLU A 117 -3.33 -6.86 34.71
CA GLU A 117 -3.31 -7.88 33.67
C GLU A 117 -2.60 -7.35 32.42
N ILE A 118 -2.83 -6.09 32.05
CA ILE A 118 -2.13 -5.43 30.94
C ILE A 118 -0.61 -5.45 31.19
N ARG A 119 -0.17 -5.03 32.40
CA ARG A 119 1.23 -5.01 32.76
C ARG A 119 1.87 -6.40 32.70
N LEU A 120 1.18 -7.42 33.22
CA LEU A 120 1.66 -8.79 33.20
C LEU A 120 1.85 -9.30 31.76
N ARG A 121 0.80 -9.22 30.94
CA ARG A 121 0.82 -9.72 29.56
C ARG A 121 1.83 -8.98 28.69
N VAL A 122 1.95 -7.66 28.85
CA VAL A 122 2.95 -6.87 28.14
C VAL A 122 4.36 -7.28 28.56
N ALA A 123 4.62 -7.46 29.87
CA ALA A 123 5.93 -7.89 30.37
C ALA A 123 6.33 -9.28 29.83
N GLU A 124 5.38 -10.23 29.81
CA GLU A 124 5.59 -11.57 29.25
C GLU A 124 5.98 -11.48 27.75
N MET A 125 5.24 -10.72 26.96
CA MET A 125 5.51 -10.60 25.53
C MET A 125 6.81 -9.83 25.25
N VAL A 126 7.09 -8.79 26.02
CA VAL A 126 8.36 -8.04 25.91
C VAL A 126 9.55 -8.97 26.16
N SER A 127 9.49 -9.82 27.18
CA SER A 127 10.53 -10.79 27.47
C SER A 127 10.61 -11.90 26.42
N PHE A 128 9.46 -12.39 25.95
CA PHE A 128 9.42 -13.43 24.89
C PHE A 128 10.08 -12.97 23.59
N PHE A 129 9.88 -11.70 23.20
CA PHE A 129 10.40 -11.12 21.96
C PHE A 129 11.72 -10.35 22.11
N GLY A 130 12.29 -10.23 23.33
CA GLY A 130 13.54 -9.50 23.60
C GLY A 130 13.43 -8.00 23.30
N LEU A 131 12.31 -7.39 23.71
CA LEU A 131 12.03 -5.96 23.46
C LEU A 131 12.28 -5.07 24.69
N GLU A 132 12.91 -5.58 25.77
CA GLU A 132 13.11 -4.89 27.04
C GLU A 132 13.80 -3.54 26.87
N ASP A 133 14.92 -3.52 26.11
CA ASP A 133 15.70 -2.30 25.86
C ASP A 133 14.96 -1.27 25.00
N LYS A 134 13.89 -1.67 24.33
CA LYS A 134 13.11 -0.83 23.41
C LYS A 134 11.77 -0.39 23.97
N LEU A 135 11.35 -0.91 25.13
CA LEU A 135 10.00 -0.72 25.69
C LEU A 135 9.57 0.75 25.77
N HIS A 136 10.48 1.62 26.19
CA HIS A 136 10.21 3.07 26.31
C HIS A 136 10.63 3.89 25.08
N SER A 137 11.11 3.22 24.04
CA SER A 137 11.57 3.89 22.82
C SER A 137 10.39 4.36 21.96
N ASN A 138 10.65 5.39 21.13
CA ASN A 138 9.72 5.78 20.10
C ASN A 138 9.76 4.78 18.95
N VAL A 139 8.59 4.40 18.42
CA VAL A 139 8.44 3.44 17.33
C VAL A 139 9.17 3.90 16.05
N THR A 140 9.29 5.21 15.83
CA THR A 140 10.01 5.76 14.68
C THR A 140 11.52 5.43 14.68
N LYS A 141 12.11 5.09 15.85
CA LYS A 141 13.50 4.70 15.98
C LYS A 141 13.75 3.22 15.70
N LEU A 142 12.70 2.42 15.56
CA LEU A 142 12.80 0.99 15.29
C LEU A 142 13.10 0.72 13.81
N SER A 143 13.92 -0.31 13.56
CA SER A 143 14.12 -0.84 12.21
C SER A 143 12.84 -1.50 11.66
N GLY A 144 12.77 -1.73 10.35
CA GLY A 144 11.62 -2.43 9.74
C GLY A 144 11.33 -3.80 10.36
N GLY A 145 12.39 -4.59 10.64
CA GLY A 145 12.26 -5.88 11.32
C GLY A 145 11.75 -5.75 12.75
N GLN A 146 12.26 -4.78 13.51
CA GLN A 146 11.80 -4.50 14.87
C GLN A 146 10.33 -4.02 14.90
N LYS A 147 9.90 -3.21 13.92
CA LYS A 147 8.50 -2.80 13.77
C LYS A 147 7.59 -4.00 13.49
N GLN A 148 8.03 -4.92 12.64
CA GLN A 148 7.25 -6.12 12.34
C GLN A 148 7.16 -7.06 13.56
N LEU A 149 8.25 -7.21 14.31
CA LEU A 149 8.27 -7.95 15.55
C LEU A 149 7.37 -7.30 16.63
N LEU A 150 7.37 -5.96 16.70
CA LEU A 150 6.45 -5.21 17.57
C LEU A 150 4.98 -5.47 17.20
N ASN A 151 4.63 -5.48 15.92
CA ASN A 151 3.27 -5.81 15.47
C ASN A 151 2.86 -7.24 15.87
N LEU A 152 3.77 -8.20 15.70
CA LEU A 152 3.53 -9.56 16.15
C LEU A 152 3.31 -9.61 17.67
N ALA A 153 4.17 -8.94 18.44
CA ALA A 153 4.05 -8.86 19.88
C ALA A 153 2.74 -8.21 20.33
N ALA A 154 2.35 -7.07 19.70
CA ALA A 154 1.09 -6.37 19.99
C ALA A 154 -0.16 -7.22 19.69
N VAL A 155 -0.09 -8.10 18.70
CA VAL A 155 -1.15 -9.07 18.43
C VAL A 155 -1.11 -10.21 19.46
N MET A 156 0.06 -10.70 19.81
CA MET A 156 0.21 -11.85 20.72
C MET A 156 -0.08 -11.51 22.20
N VAL A 157 0.03 -10.25 22.61
CA VAL A 157 -0.42 -9.79 23.94
C VAL A 157 -1.89 -10.15 24.21
N MET A 158 -2.73 -10.18 23.17
CA MET A 158 -4.13 -10.60 23.26
C MET A 158 -4.34 -12.11 23.35
N GLN A 159 -3.27 -12.92 23.19
CA GLN A 159 -3.28 -14.38 23.21
C GLN A 159 -4.31 -15.01 22.24
N PRO A 160 -4.24 -14.69 20.93
CA PRO A 160 -5.20 -15.20 19.96
C PRO A 160 -5.09 -16.72 19.80
N GLN A 161 -6.22 -17.35 19.49
CA GLN A 161 -6.27 -18.79 19.19
C GLN A 161 -5.80 -19.10 17.77
N VAL A 162 -5.96 -18.15 16.86
CA VAL A 162 -5.50 -18.20 15.47
C VAL A 162 -4.71 -16.95 15.16
N LEU A 163 -3.52 -17.11 14.61
CA LEU A 163 -2.64 -16.06 14.15
C LEU A 163 -2.54 -16.11 12.63
N ILE A 164 -2.99 -15.05 11.97
CA ILE A 164 -2.95 -14.89 10.52
C ILE A 164 -1.88 -13.87 10.16
N LEU A 165 -0.98 -14.23 9.22
CA LEU A 165 0.13 -13.37 8.79
C LEU A 165 0.11 -13.25 7.26
N ASP A 166 -0.01 -12.01 6.76
CA ASP A 166 -0.06 -11.73 5.32
C ASP A 166 1.29 -11.22 4.84
N GLU A 167 2.10 -12.10 4.22
CA GLU A 167 3.46 -11.85 3.72
C GLU A 167 4.35 -11.04 4.69
N PRO A 168 4.48 -11.48 5.97
CA PRO A 168 5.11 -10.66 7.01
C PRO A 168 6.61 -10.43 6.80
N THR A 169 7.30 -11.30 6.04
CA THR A 169 8.75 -11.17 5.81
C THR A 169 9.11 -10.40 4.54
N SER A 170 8.12 -10.01 3.73
CA SER A 170 8.33 -9.39 2.41
C SER A 170 9.18 -8.10 2.43
N ARG A 171 9.21 -7.39 3.56
CA ARG A 171 9.99 -6.15 3.74
C ARG A 171 11.22 -6.31 4.62
N LEU A 172 11.50 -7.52 5.09
CA LEU A 172 12.61 -7.82 5.99
C LEU A 172 13.88 -8.23 5.22
N ASP A 173 15.05 -7.97 5.82
CA ASP A 173 16.27 -8.59 5.34
C ASP A 173 16.30 -10.08 5.74
N PRO A 174 17.20 -10.89 5.17
CA PRO A 174 17.19 -12.33 5.41
C PRO A 174 17.36 -12.73 6.88
N ILE A 175 18.13 -11.96 7.67
CA ILE A 175 18.35 -12.24 9.09
C ILE A 175 17.07 -11.94 9.87
N ALA A 176 16.51 -10.75 9.72
CA ALA A 176 15.28 -10.37 10.39
C ALA A 176 14.08 -11.24 9.97
N ALA A 177 14.03 -11.70 8.70
CA ALA A 177 13.02 -12.62 8.23
C ALA A 177 13.13 -13.99 8.94
N HIS A 178 14.34 -14.53 9.03
CA HIS A 178 14.61 -15.77 9.74
C HIS A 178 14.21 -15.69 11.21
N ASP A 179 14.64 -14.64 11.92
CA ASP A 179 14.31 -14.42 13.34
C ASP A 179 12.80 -14.28 13.55
N PHE A 180 12.11 -13.61 12.63
CA PHE A 180 10.67 -13.46 12.67
C PHE A 180 9.93 -14.80 12.50
N ILE A 181 10.32 -15.60 11.51
CA ILE A 181 9.70 -16.91 11.25
C ILE A 181 10.00 -17.88 12.40
N GLU A 182 11.20 -17.84 12.97
CA GLU A 182 11.54 -18.63 14.15
C GLU A 182 10.66 -18.25 15.35
N ALA A 183 10.44 -16.94 15.59
CA ALA A 183 9.52 -16.47 16.62
C ALA A 183 8.09 -16.97 16.40
N VAL A 184 7.58 -16.94 15.15
CA VAL A 184 6.26 -17.48 14.80
C VAL A 184 6.19 -19.00 15.05
N SER A 185 7.24 -19.73 14.69
CA SER A 185 7.34 -21.17 14.94
C SER A 185 7.36 -21.50 16.43
N ARG A 186 8.03 -20.70 17.25
CA ARG A 186 8.00 -20.82 18.71
C ARG A 186 6.59 -20.60 19.28
N ILE A 187 5.87 -19.55 18.81
CA ILE A 187 4.48 -19.29 19.18
C ILE A 187 3.59 -20.50 18.90
N ASN A 188 3.72 -21.10 17.71
CA ASN A 188 2.93 -22.27 17.35
C ASN A 188 3.25 -23.47 18.28
N ARG A 189 4.54 -23.79 18.47
CA ARG A 189 4.97 -24.97 19.23
C ARG A 189 4.79 -24.82 20.74
N GLU A 190 5.09 -23.66 21.31
CA GLU A 190 5.08 -23.45 22.77
C GLU A 190 3.69 -23.03 23.28
N LEU A 191 2.96 -22.22 22.51
CA LEU A 191 1.64 -21.73 22.92
C LEU A 191 0.47 -22.51 22.29
N GLY A 192 0.73 -23.38 21.32
CA GLY A 192 -0.32 -24.13 20.59
C GLY A 192 -1.22 -23.27 19.71
N THR A 193 -0.80 -22.06 19.41
CA THR A 193 -1.56 -21.13 18.55
C THR A 193 -1.60 -21.67 17.11
N THR A 194 -2.81 -21.73 16.52
CA THR A 194 -2.95 -22.07 15.10
C THR A 194 -2.38 -20.96 14.23
N VAL A 195 -1.46 -21.27 13.32
CA VAL A 195 -0.79 -20.28 12.47
C VAL A 195 -1.20 -20.47 11.02
N ILE A 196 -1.59 -19.38 10.39
CA ILE A 196 -1.88 -19.31 8.94
C ILE A 196 -1.04 -18.18 8.37
N ILE A 197 -0.07 -18.52 7.53
CA ILE A 197 0.86 -17.55 6.96
C ILE A 197 0.83 -17.61 5.43
N SER A 198 0.74 -16.46 4.78
CA SER A 198 1.07 -16.38 3.35
C SER A 198 2.52 -15.94 3.22
N GLU A 199 3.27 -16.61 2.35
CA GLU A 199 4.65 -16.25 2.05
C GLU A 199 5.02 -16.54 0.61
N GLN A 200 6.02 -15.78 0.12
CA GLN A 200 6.63 -15.96 -1.19
C GLN A 200 8.00 -16.62 -1.09
N ARG A 201 8.72 -16.39 0.02
CA ARG A 201 10.00 -17.04 0.33
C ARG A 201 9.73 -18.34 1.08
N LEU A 202 9.68 -19.42 0.33
CA LEU A 202 9.29 -20.73 0.89
C LEU A 202 10.44 -21.45 1.59
N ASP A 203 11.69 -21.08 1.33
CA ASP A 203 12.90 -21.71 1.92
C ASP A 203 12.89 -21.73 3.45
N GLU A 204 12.36 -20.67 4.09
CA GLU A 204 12.36 -20.54 5.55
C GLU A 204 11.10 -21.10 6.18
N VAL A 205 9.97 -21.09 5.49
CA VAL A 205 8.66 -21.40 6.07
C VAL A 205 8.22 -22.85 5.82
N LEU A 206 8.47 -23.39 4.62
CA LEU A 206 8.09 -24.77 4.29
C LEU A 206 8.72 -25.82 5.23
N PRO A 207 9.99 -25.69 5.67
CA PRO A 207 10.57 -26.65 6.63
C PRO A 207 9.88 -26.69 7.99
N LEU A 208 9.11 -25.65 8.35
CA LEU A 208 8.50 -25.48 9.67
C LEU A 208 7.00 -25.74 9.67
N CYS A 209 6.37 -25.80 8.50
CA CYS A 209 4.91 -25.97 8.41
C CYS A 209 4.49 -27.44 8.43
N ASP A 210 3.29 -27.69 8.97
CA ASP A 210 2.64 -28.99 8.91
C ASP A 210 2.00 -29.24 7.54
N ARG A 211 1.38 -28.19 7.00
CA ARG A 211 0.69 -28.22 5.68
C ARG A 211 0.94 -26.96 4.88
N ALA A 212 1.02 -27.13 3.58
CA ALA A 212 1.04 -26.03 2.64
C ALA A 212 -0.17 -26.11 1.69
N VAL A 213 -0.64 -24.93 1.27
CA VAL A 213 -1.76 -24.73 0.35
C VAL A 213 -1.24 -23.91 -0.82
N VAL A 214 -1.24 -24.48 -2.00
CA VAL A 214 -0.82 -23.78 -3.23
C VAL A 214 -2.06 -23.20 -3.90
N MET A 215 -2.03 -21.88 -4.16
CA MET A 215 -3.10 -21.18 -4.85
C MET A 215 -2.67 -20.72 -6.24
N GLU A 216 -3.56 -20.89 -7.20
CA GLU A 216 -3.39 -20.40 -8.56
C GLU A 216 -4.71 -19.85 -9.10
N SER A 217 -4.68 -18.62 -9.68
CA SER A 217 -5.85 -18.00 -10.33
C SER A 217 -7.14 -18.02 -9.50
N GLY A 218 -7.02 -17.81 -8.18
CA GLY A 218 -8.15 -17.78 -7.25
C GLY A 218 -8.67 -19.14 -6.81
N LYS A 219 -8.00 -20.24 -7.15
CA LYS A 219 -8.35 -21.61 -6.74
C LYS A 219 -7.23 -22.22 -5.90
N ILE A 220 -7.57 -23.23 -5.12
CA ILE A 220 -6.60 -24.12 -4.51
C ILE A 220 -6.19 -25.14 -5.58
N LEU A 221 -4.88 -25.21 -5.87
CA LEU A 221 -4.30 -26.16 -6.78
C LEU A 221 -4.05 -27.50 -6.04
N THR A 222 -3.38 -27.43 -4.88
CA THR A 222 -3.05 -28.59 -4.07
C THR A 222 -2.92 -28.22 -2.59
N VAL A 223 -3.14 -29.22 -1.72
CA VAL A 223 -3.01 -29.11 -0.26
C VAL A 223 -2.35 -30.38 0.28
N GLY A 224 -1.27 -30.24 1.00
CA GLY A 224 -0.56 -31.39 1.58
C GLY A 224 0.64 -30.99 2.42
N THR A 225 1.41 -31.97 2.86
CA THR A 225 2.72 -31.72 3.48
C THR A 225 3.69 -31.09 2.47
N PRO A 226 4.78 -30.43 2.90
CA PRO A 226 5.77 -29.87 1.99
C PRO A 226 6.27 -30.84 0.91
N ARG A 227 6.48 -32.11 1.26
CA ARG A 227 6.94 -33.14 0.30
C ARG A 227 5.87 -33.53 -0.71
N GLU A 228 4.62 -33.69 -0.26
CA GLU A 228 3.49 -34.00 -1.16
C GLU A 228 3.26 -32.88 -2.15
N ILE A 229 3.27 -31.61 -1.68
CA ILE A 229 3.14 -30.42 -2.53
C ILE A 229 4.25 -30.39 -3.58
N GLY A 230 5.51 -30.60 -3.18
CA GLY A 230 6.63 -30.62 -4.11
C GLY A 230 6.49 -31.72 -5.18
N ALA A 231 6.08 -32.93 -4.81
CA ALA A 231 5.85 -34.02 -5.74
C ALA A 231 4.72 -33.71 -6.74
N GLU A 232 3.64 -33.09 -6.26
CA GLU A 232 2.49 -32.76 -7.11
C GLU A 232 2.83 -31.61 -8.06
N LEU A 233 3.49 -30.55 -7.59
CA LEU A 233 3.97 -29.44 -8.44
C LEU A 233 4.94 -29.94 -9.53
N ASN A 234 5.81 -30.90 -9.19
CA ASN A 234 6.71 -31.54 -10.17
C ASN A 234 5.94 -32.33 -11.22
N SER A 235 4.90 -33.09 -10.82
CA SER A 235 4.06 -33.87 -11.74
C SER A 235 3.27 -32.97 -12.70
N LEU A 236 2.84 -31.79 -12.23
CA LEU A 236 2.10 -30.80 -13.01
C LEU A 236 3.01 -29.88 -13.84
N HIS A 237 4.32 -30.00 -13.73
CA HIS A 237 5.31 -29.09 -14.35
C HIS A 237 4.98 -27.61 -14.08
N SER A 238 4.52 -27.31 -12.87
CA SER A 238 4.10 -25.97 -12.49
C SER A 238 5.30 -25.05 -12.32
N ASP A 239 5.17 -23.79 -12.76
CA ASP A 239 6.17 -22.75 -12.55
C ASP A 239 6.41 -22.44 -11.06
N MET A 240 5.52 -22.93 -10.18
CA MET A 240 5.71 -22.84 -8.72
C MET A 240 6.85 -23.72 -8.20
N LEU A 241 7.40 -24.63 -9.01
CA LEU A 241 8.64 -25.37 -8.69
C LEU A 241 9.82 -24.42 -8.39
N ASP A 242 9.89 -23.30 -9.10
CA ASP A 242 10.95 -22.31 -8.90
C ASP A 242 10.89 -21.60 -7.53
N ALA A 243 9.74 -21.63 -6.89
CA ALA A 243 9.55 -21.04 -5.56
C ALA A 243 9.88 -22.03 -4.42
N LEU A 244 10.08 -23.31 -4.71
CA LEU A 244 10.42 -24.33 -3.70
C LEU A 244 11.83 -24.12 -3.15
N PRO A 245 12.13 -24.63 -1.93
CA PRO A 245 13.48 -24.66 -1.39
C PRO A 245 14.51 -25.31 -2.32
N SER A 246 15.73 -24.77 -2.39
CA SER A 246 16.81 -25.28 -3.23
C SER A 246 17.03 -26.79 -3.10
N PRO A 247 17.03 -27.42 -1.91
CA PRO A 247 17.16 -28.88 -1.81
C PRO A 247 16.10 -29.66 -2.57
N MET A 248 14.83 -29.16 -2.55
CA MET A 248 13.73 -29.78 -3.29
C MET A 248 13.90 -29.60 -4.81
N LYS A 249 14.20 -28.37 -5.25
CA LYS A 249 14.45 -28.08 -6.67
C LYS A 249 15.54 -28.95 -7.25
N ILE A 250 16.67 -29.05 -6.56
CA ILE A 250 17.81 -29.85 -6.98
C ILE A 250 17.43 -31.35 -7.08
N SER A 251 16.71 -31.90 -6.09
CA SER A 251 16.30 -33.32 -6.10
C SER A 251 15.38 -33.65 -7.26
N TYR A 252 14.41 -32.77 -7.57
CA TYR A 252 13.52 -32.95 -8.73
C TYR A 252 14.25 -32.81 -10.06
N ALA A 253 15.18 -31.83 -10.18
CA ALA A 253 15.95 -31.62 -11.39
C ALA A 253 16.88 -32.81 -11.70
N VAL A 254 17.38 -33.53 -10.68
CA VAL A 254 18.20 -34.75 -10.84
C VAL A 254 17.33 -35.98 -11.09
N GLY A 255 16.02 -35.90 -10.87
CA GLY A 255 15.06 -37.01 -11.09
C GLY A 255 14.96 -37.97 -9.92
N ASP A 256 15.49 -37.64 -8.74
CA ASP A 256 15.34 -38.45 -7.52
C ASP A 256 14.21 -37.88 -6.64
N SER A 257 13.04 -38.47 -6.78
CA SER A 257 11.88 -38.14 -5.95
C SER A 257 11.65 -39.13 -4.80
N SER A 258 12.53 -40.08 -4.59
CA SER A 258 12.32 -41.16 -3.61
C SER A 258 12.30 -40.66 -2.15
N LYS A 259 13.09 -39.62 -1.83
CA LYS A 259 13.13 -38.97 -0.53
C LYS A 259 13.53 -37.49 -0.70
N THR A 260 12.59 -36.70 -1.15
CA THR A 260 12.82 -35.27 -1.40
C THR A 260 13.24 -34.52 -0.13
N PRO A 261 14.44 -33.91 -0.09
CA PRO A 261 14.90 -33.13 1.07
C PRO A 261 14.20 -31.76 1.10
N VAL A 262 13.70 -31.36 2.28
CA VAL A 262 13.05 -30.05 2.46
C VAL A 262 14.00 -29.04 3.08
N THR A 263 14.87 -29.48 4.00
CA THR A 263 15.83 -28.61 4.70
C THR A 263 17.22 -28.70 4.06
N ILE A 264 18.05 -27.67 4.29
CA ILE A 264 19.48 -27.67 3.87
C ILE A 264 20.21 -28.87 4.51
N ARG A 265 19.89 -29.24 5.76
CA ARG A 265 20.50 -30.40 6.45
C ARG A 265 20.16 -31.70 5.72
N GLU A 266 18.88 -31.93 5.43
CA GLU A 266 18.44 -33.08 4.66
C GLU A 266 19.05 -33.11 3.26
N GLY A 267 19.10 -31.94 2.60
CA GLY A 267 19.70 -31.77 1.27
C GLY A 267 21.19 -32.12 1.27
N ARG A 268 21.91 -31.74 2.32
CA ARG A 268 23.34 -32.09 2.47
C ARG A 268 23.54 -33.62 2.69
N GLU A 269 22.69 -34.24 3.52
CA GLU A 269 22.70 -35.68 3.71
C GLU A 269 22.38 -36.41 2.40
N TRP A 270 21.32 -35.99 1.73
CA TRP A 270 20.92 -36.51 0.42
C TRP A 270 22.05 -36.36 -0.61
N LEU A 271 22.67 -35.19 -0.71
CA LEU A 271 23.76 -34.92 -1.66
C LEU A 271 24.99 -35.79 -1.41
N SER A 272 25.27 -36.17 -0.16
CA SER A 272 26.42 -37.01 0.19
C SER A 272 26.34 -38.44 -0.41
N HIS A 273 25.18 -38.91 -0.82
CA HIS A 273 24.97 -40.21 -1.45
C HIS A 273 25.24 -40.20 -2.97
N PHE A 274 25.41 -38.99 -3.57
CA PHE A 274 25.67 -38.87 -5.00
C PHE A 274 27.18 -38.71 -5.31
N PRO A 275 27.70 -39.46 -6.28
CA PRO A 275 29.08 -39.23 -6.71
C PRO A 275 29.18 -37.89 -7.46
N VAL A 276 30.22 -37.11 -7.17
CA VAL A 276 30.57 -35.92 -7.93
C VAL A 276 31.18 -36.37 -9.28
N ARG A 277 30.41 -36.20 -10.35
CA ARG A 277 30.78 -36.70 -11.68
C ARG A 277 31.58 -35.68 -12.51
N LYS A 278 31.25 -34.39 -12.32
CA LYS A 278 31.87 -33.27 -13.04
C LYS A 278 32.42 -32.25 -12.05
N LYS A 279 33.67 -31.84 -12.28
CA LYS A 279 34.29 -30.76 -11.51
C LYS A 279 33.91 -29.41 -12.11
N LEU A 280 33.59 -28.46 -11.25
CA LEU A 280 33.39 -27.08 -11.67
C LEU A 280 34.74 -26.40 -11.90
N SER A 281 34.78 -25.47 -12.87
CA SER A 281 35.94 -24.64 -13.14
C SER A 281 36.33 -23.76 -11.97
N SER A 282 37.59 -23.32 -11.92
CA SER A 282 38.02 -22.27 -11.02
C SER A 282 37.28 -20.97 -11.31
N PHE A 283 37.14 -20.12 -10.30
CA PHE A 283 36.47 -18.84 -10.47
C PHE A 283 37.20 -17.94 -11.46
N ALA A 284 36.44 -17.21 -12.28
CA ALA A 284 37.01 -16.19 -13.16
C ALA A 284 37.60 -15.06 -12.27
N GLU A 285 38.75 -14.52 -12.69
CA GLU A 285 39.30 -13.31 -12.07
C GLU A 285 38.54 -12.08 -12.55
N VAL A 286 38.49 -11.08 -11.70
CA VAL A 286 37.83 -9.79 -12.00
C VAL A 286 38.66 -9.12 -13.11
N ASP A 287 38.08 -9.01 -14.29
CA ASP A 287 38.73 -8.33 -15.41
C ASP A 287 39.02 -6.86 -15.07
N SER A 288 40.23 -6.38 -15.27
CA SER A 288 40.70 -5.04 -14.88
C SER A 288 40.52 -3.99 -15.99
N SER A 289 39.47 -4.10 -16.81
CA SER A 289 39.23 -3.10 -17.87
C SER A 289 38.93 -1.72 -17.32
N ASP A 290 39.57 -0.67 -17.85
CA ASP A 290 39.51 0.75 -17.43
C ASP A 290 38.21 1.51 -17.88
N ASN A 291 37.09 0.82 -18.11
CA ASN A 291 35.85 1.42 -18.60
C ASN A 291 34.89 1.79 -17.45
N ASP A 292 35.40 2.53 -16.47
CA ASP A 292 34.59 2.97 -15.32
C ASP A 292 33.60 4.08 -15.71
N VAL A 293 32.29 3.87 -15.49
CA VAL A 293 31.22 4.85 -15.74
C VAL A 293 30.82 5.60 -14.46
N LEU A 294 31.03 4.98 -13.30
CA LEU A 294 30.82 5.57 -11.99
C LEU A 294 32.00 5.19 -11.09
N CYS A 295 32.58 6.17 -10.39
CA CYS A 295 33.62 5.96 -9.41
C CYS A 295 33.28 6.71 -8.12
N ILE A 296 33.25 5.97 -7.03
CA ILE A 296 33.17 6.51 -5.66
C ILE A 296 34.55 6.32 -5.02
N ASP A 297 35.11 7.39 -4.50
CA ASP A 297 36.45 7.41 -3.91
C ASP A 297 36.40 7.99 -2.51
N GLU A 298 36.65 7.14 -1.51
CA GLU A 298 36.63 7.47 -0.07
C GLU A 298 35.45 8.32 0.39
N ALA A 299 34.21 8.02 0.00
CA ALA A 299 33.05 8.79 0.38
C ALA A 299 32.68 8.63 1.86
N TRP A 300 32.64 9.75 2.57
CA TRP A 300 32.20 9.85 3.96
C TRP A 300 30.93 10.70 4.05
N PHE A 301 29.96 10.22 4.85
CA PHE A 301 28.68 10.91 4.98
C PHE A 301 27.99 10.65 6.33
N ARG A 302 27.32 11.71 6.84
CA ARG A 302 26.38 11.71 7.96
C ARG A 302 25.26 12.72 7.66
N TYR A 303 24.07 12.49 8.20
CA TYR A 303 22.93 13.38 7.96
C TYR A 303 23.07 14.69 8.73
N GLU A 304 23.41 14.63 10.02
CA GLU A 304 23.64 15.83 10.84
C GLU A 304 25.07 15.89 11.33
N LYS A 305 25.54 17.09 11.62
CA LYS A 305 26.95 17.34 11.98
C LYS A 305 27.41 16.55 13.23
N ASN A 306 26.47 16.27 14.13
CA ASN A 306 26.73 15.57 15.40
C ASN A 306 26.40 14.07 15.36
N ASP A 307 25.88 13.57 14.25
CA ASP A 307 25.54 12.16 14.09
C ASP A 307 26.78 11.30 13.80
N ALA A 308 26.64 10.01 14.06
CA ALA A 308 27.64 9.02 13.65
C ALA A 308 27.70 8.92 12.13
N ASP A 309 28.91 8.69 11.61
CA ASP A 309 29.10 8.48 10.17
C ASP A 309 28.37 7.21 9.70
N ILE A 310 27.53 7.37 8.71
CA ILE A 310 26.82 6.27 8.05
C ILE A 310 27.69 5.64 6.97
N LEU A 311 28.41 6.48 6.21
CA LEU A 311 29.42 6.01 5.26
C LEU A 311 30.80 6.45 5.74
N LYS A 312 31.73 5.49 5.78
CA LYS A 312 33.05 5.64 6.41
C LYS A 312 34.18 5.32 5.43
N GLY A 313 34.26 6.10 4.33
CA GLY A 313 35.27 5.91 3.29
C GLY A 313 34.87 4.81 2.29
N VAL A 314 33.64 4.85 1.80
CA VAL A 314 33.14 3.93 0.76
C VAL A 314 33.86 4.20 -0.55
N SER A 315 34.42 3.15 -1.14
CA SER A 315 35.05 3.21 -2.45
C SER A 315 34.65 1.99 -3.27
N PHE A 316 34.10 2.21 -4.45
CA PHE A 316 33.86 1.18 -5.49
C PHE A 316 33.63 1.82 -6.85
N LYS A 317 33.66 1.02 -7.89
CA LYS A 317 33.53 1.45 -9.28
C LYS A 317 32.47 0.63 -9.98
N LEU A 318 31.74 1.26 -10.90
CA LEU A 318 30.80 0.59 -11.82
C LEU A 318 31.37 0.68 -13.24
N ARG A 319 31.43 -0.44 -13.93
CA ARG A 319 31.91 -0.54 -15.31
C ARG A 319 30.77 -0.42 -16.31
N LYS A 320 31.15 -0.08 -17.56
CA LYS A 320 30.16 0.01 -18.64
C LYS A 320 29.52 -1.34 -18.93
N GLY A 321 28.18 -1.40 -18.96
CA GLY A 321 27.42 -2.63 -19.25
C GLY A 321 27.47 -3.70 -18.14
N GLU A 322 27.95 -3.36 -16.94
CA GLU A 322 28.03 -4.25 -15.77
C GLU A 322 26.77 -4.16 -14.92
N LEU A 323 26.33 -5.28 -14.36
CA LEU A 323 25.40 -5.34 -13.26
C LEU A 323 26.20 -5.54 -11.95
N TYR A 324 26.37 -4.45 -11.20
CA TYR A 324 27.00 -4.48 -9.89
C TYR A 324 25.97 -4.58 -8.78
N ALA A 325 26.04 -5.59 -7.95
CA ALA A 325 25.16 -5.80 -6.80
C ALA A 325 25.83 -5.31 -5.50
N LEU A 326 25.30 -4.24 -4.91
CA LEU A 326 25.72 -3.74 -3.61
C LEU A 326 24.84 -4.41 -2.52
N MET A 327 25.46 -5.29 -1.74
CA MET A 327 24.82 -6.10 -0.71
C MET A 327 25.17 -5.60 0.70
N GLY A 328 24.40 -6.03 1.71
CA GLY A 328 24.66 -5.66 3.11
C GLY A 328 23.39 -5.66 3.94
N GLY A 329 23.49 -5.72 5.27
CA GLY A 329 22.35 -5.69 6.19
C GLY A 329 21.56 -4.36 6.17
N ASN A 330 20.38 -4.35 6.78
CA ASN A 330 19.63 -3.12 6.97
C ASN A 330 20.41 -2.14 7.85
N GLY A 331 20.38 -0.86 7.47
CA GLY A 331 21.16 0.18 8.17
C GLY A 331 22.64 0.26 7.79
N ALA A 332 23.16 -0.62 6.91
CA ALA A 332 24.56 -0.58 6.47
C ALA A 332 24.95 0.68 5.66
N GLY A 333 23.95 1.48 5.20
CA GLY A 333 24.18 2.72 4.45
C GLY A 333 23.96 2.58 2.93
N LYS A 334 23.34 1.50 2.44
CA LYS A 334 23.13 1.24 1.01
C LYS A 334 22.31 2.35 0.32
N THR A 335 21.10 2.63 0.82
CA THR A 335 20.25 3.69 0.28
C THR A 335 20.90 5.07 0.43
N THR A 336 21.70 5.28 1.48
CA THR A 336 22.50 6.50 1.64
C THR A 336 23.56 6.62 0.55
N ALA A 337 24.26 5.51 0.22
CA ALA A 337 25.21 5.51 -0.90
C ALA A 337 24.53 5.84 -2.23
N LEU A 338 23.33 5.27 -2.48
CA LEU A 338 22.54 5.62 -3.67
C LEU A 338 22.13 7.09 -3.69
N SER A 339 21.75 7.68 -2.55
CA SER A 339 21.38 9.12 -2.46
C SER A 339 22.54 10.05 -2.82
N LEU A 340 23.76 9.66 -2.47
CA LEU A 340 24.98 10.39 -2.86
C LEU A 340 25.24 10.27 -4.36
N ILE A 341 25.07 9.08 -4.95
CA ILE A 341 25.26 8.84 -6.38
C ILE A 341 24.24 9.63 -7.21
N CYS A 342 22.99 9.69 -6.73
CA CYS A 342 21.92 10.46 -7.36
C CYS A 342 22.06 11.98 -7.15
N GLY A 343 23.06 12.46 -6.39
CA GLY A 343 23.26 13.87 -6.11
C GLY A 343 22.22 14.50 -5.18
N ILE A 344 21.39 13.68 -4.51
CA ILE A 344 20.41 14.15 -3.50
C ILE A 344 21.17 14.67 -2.27
N ASN A 345 22.20 13.95 -1.87
CA ASN A 345 23.10 14.34 -0.80
C ASN A 345 24.53 14.48 -1.33
N THR A 346 25.40 15.20 -0.60
CA THR A 346 26.81 15.35 -0.95
C THR A 346 27.71 14.83 0.17
N PRO A 347 28.75 14.04 -0.15
CA PRO A 347 29.68 13.57 0.88
C PRO A 347 30.48 14.76 1.42
N TYR A 348 30.73 14.78 2.73
CA TYR A 348 31.56 15.83 3.31
C TYR A 348 33.07 15.59 3.10
N ARG A 349 33.44 14.35 2.76
CA ARG A 349 34.79 13.95 2.37
C ARG A 349 34.72 12.87 1.30
N GLY A 350 35.69 12.84 0.38
CA GLY A 350 35.74 11.95 -0.77
C GLY A 350 35.12 12.57 -2.02
N LYS A 351 35.01 11.79 -3.09
CA LYS A 351 34.51 12.23 -4.39
C LYS A 351 33.65 11.17 -5.05
N ILE A 352 32.62 11.61 -5.77
CA ILE A 352 31.81 10.77 -6.65
C ILE A 352 31.92 11.33 -8.05
N LYS A 353 32.32 10.52 -9.00
CA LYS A 353 32.48 10.89 -10.40
C LYS A 353 31.63 10.00 -11.27
N ILE A 354 30.78 10.58 -12.10
CA ILE A 354 30.06 9.93 -13.18
C ILE A 354 30.71 10.38 -14.49
N ALA A 355 30.90 9.48 -15.42
CA ALA A 355 31.50 9.78 -16.71
C ALA A 355 30.68 10.87 -17.43
N SER A 356 31.39 11.82 -18.07
CA SER A 356 30.77 13.00 -18.67
C SER A 356 29.74 12.63 -19.74
N GLY A 357 28.58 13.26 -19.67
CA GLY A 357 27.48 13.10 -20.63
C GLY A 357 26.57 11.90 -20.40
N MET A 358 26.82 11.08 -19.36
CA MET A 358 25.96 9.95 -19.05
C MET A 358 24.69 10.36 -18.28
N LYS A 359 23.56 9.82 -18.71
CA LYS A 359 22.26 9.98 -18.04
C LYS A 359 22.07 8.90 -16.98
N THR A 360 21.66 9.31 -15.78
CA THR A 360 21.35 8.40 -14.69
C THR A 360 19.84 8.37 -14.42
N ALA A 361 19.29 7.19 -14.16
CA ALA A 361 17.94 7.04 -13.66
C ALA A 361 17.94 6.12 -12.44
N ALA A 362 17.09 6.43 -11.45
CA ALA A 362 17.03 5.69 -10.20
C ALA A 362 15.60 5.19 -9.92
N LEU A 363 15.47 3.89 -9.66
CA LEU A 363 14.26 3.25 -9.20
C LEU A 363 14.29 3.19 -7.67
N PRO A 364 13.42 3.93 -6.97
CA PRO A 364 13.36 3.91 -5.52
C PRO A 364 12.75 2.60 -5.00
N GLN A 365 12.99 2.30 -3.73
CA GLN A 365 12.46 1.13 -3.04
C GLN A 365 10.91 1.05 -3.10
N GLU A 366 10.22 2.20 -3.08
CA GLU A 366 8.78 2.31 -3.25
C GLU A 366 8.45 2.87 -4.64
N PRO A 367 8.13 2.01 -5.64
CA PRO A 367 7.88 2.45 -7.00
C PRO A 367 6.66 3.37 -7.13
N GLN A 368 5.74 3.32 -6.16
CA GLN A 368 4.55 4.17 -6.13
C GLN A 368 4.87 5.67 -6.14
N THR A 369 6.03 6.07 -5.61
CA THR A 369 6.46 7.48 -5.55
C THR A 369 6.72 8.08 -6.93
N LEU A 370 6.92 7.24 -7.96
CA LEU A 370 7.15 7.70 -9.34
C LEU A 370 5.85 7.95 -10.12
N PHE A 371 4.69 7.49 -9.62
CA PHE A 371 3.44 7.61 -10.36
C PHE A 371 2.69 8.88 -10.01
N CYS A 372 2.42 9.69 -11.05
CA CYS A 372 1.72 10.97 -10.94
C CYS A 372 0.37 10.97 -11.68
N GLN A 373 0.14 10.03 -12.59
CA GLN A 373 -1.02 10.02 -13.49
C GLN A 373 -2.06 8.96 -13.10
N ARG A 374 -3.25 9.07 -13.73
CA ARG A 374 -4.40 8.21 -13.42
C ARG A 374 -4.32 6.81 -14.04
N THR A 375 -3.55 6.65 -15.10
CA THR A 375 -3.36 5.37 -15.77
C THR A 375 -1.88 5.18 -16.09
N VAL A 376 -1.45 3.92 -16.17
CA VAL A 376 -0.08 3.57 -16.58
C VAL A 376 0.26 4.20 -17.93
N ARG A 377 -0.68 4.17 -18.88
CA ARG A 377 -0.51 4.79 -20.21
C ARG A 377 -0.16 6.28 -20.10
N LEU A 378 -0.88 7.03 -19.28
CA LEU A 378 -0.64 8.46 -19.09
C LEU A 378 0.70 8.72 -18.39
N ASP A 379 1.05 7.91 -17.38
CA ASP A 379 2.34 8.01 -16.69
C ASP A 379 3.53 7.78 -17.64
N LEU A 380 3.43 6.79 -18.52
CA LEU A 380 4.47 6.52 -19.52
C LEU A 380 4.51 7.63 -20.59
N SER A 381 3.36 8.11 -21.05
CA SER A 381 3.28 9.17 -22.06
C SER A 381 3.83 10.51 -21.57
N GLU A 382 3.81 10.77 -20.25
CA GLU A 382 4.37 11.98 -19.63
C GLU A 382 5.90 12.08 -19.84
N MET A 383 6.58 10.94 -20.00
CA MET A 383 8.02 10.90 -20.25
C MET A 383 8.40 11.24 -21.70
N LEU A 384 7.42 11.37 -22.59
CA LEU A 384 7.61 11.72 -23.98
C LEU A 384 7.43 13.22 -24.20
N PRO A 385 8.00 13.81 -25.28
CA PRO A 385 7.73 15.18 -25.69
C PRO A 385 6.24 15.41 -25.94
N LYS A 386 5.74 16.63 -25.79
CA LYS A 386 4.31 16.99 -26.02
C LYS A 386 3.79 16.59 -27.42
N ASN A 387 4.68 16.59 -28.43
CA ASN A 387 4.39 16.08 -29.78
C ASN A 387 5.38 14.95 -30.07
N PRO A 388 5.06 13.70 -29.66
CA PRO A 388 5.97 12.58 -29.82
C PRO A 388 6.21 12.28 -31.31
N SER A 389 7.45 12.10 -31.67
CA SER A 389 7.87 11.66 -33.00
C SER A 389 7.49 10.19 -33.21
N ARG A 390 7.65 9.68 -34.42
CA ARG A 390 7.46 8.26 -34.73
C ARG A 390 8.45 7.39 -33.91
N SER A 391 9.68 7.83 -33.77
CA SER A 391 10.70 7.13 -32.97
C SER A 391 10.35 7.11 -31.48
N ASP A 392 9.73 8.17 -30.94
CA ASP A 392 9.28 8.19 -29.54
C ASP A 392 8.14 7.18 -29.29
N ASN A 393 7.21 7.08 -30.24
CA ASN A 393 6.13 6.10 -30.15
C ASN A 393 6.64 4.65 -30.29
N GLU A 394 7.59 4.40 -31.17
CA GLU A 394 8.26 3.09 -31.30
C GLU A 394 9.05 2.73 -30.02
N ARG A 395 9.69 3.73 -29.39
CA ARG A 395 10.34 3.55 -28.09
C ARG A 395 9.35 3.18 -26.98
N LEU A 396 8.23 3.90 -26.90
CA LEU A 396 7.16 3.56 -25.96
C LEU A 396 6.67 2.13 -26.16
N HIS A 397 6.38 1.76 -27.41
CA HIS A 397 5.92 0.42 -27.75
C HIS A 397 6.92 -0.65 -27.31
N ARG A 398 8.19 -0.51 -27.66
CA ARG A 398 9.26 -1.45 -27.27
C ARG A 398 9.42 -1.55 -25.74
N THR A 399 9.28 -0.43 -25.03
CA THR A 399 9.38 -0.43 -23.56
C THR A 399 8.18 -1.11 -22.91
N VAL A 400 6.99 -0.89 -23.45
CA VAL A 400 5.75 -1.55 -23.00
C VAL A 400 5.83 -3.07 -23.19
N GLU A 401 6.33 -3.53 -24.33
CA GLU A 401 6.53 -4.97 -24.59
C GLU A 401 7.64 -5.55 -23.70
N LEU A 402 8.79 -4.87 -23.58
CA LEU A 402 9.89 -5.31 -22.72
C LEU A 402 9.47 -5.49 -21.26
N CYS A 403 8.59 -4.62 -20.75
CA CYS A 403 8.10 -4.67 -19.37
C CYS A 403 6.76 -5.41 -19.23
N ALA A 404 6.26 -6.05 -20.29
CA ALA A 404 4.97 -6.79 -20.33
C ALA A 404 3.80 -5.99 -19.71
N LEU A 405 3.59 -4.74 -20.17
CA LEU A 405 2.61 -3.83 -19.60
C LEU A 405 1.33 -3.68 -20.43
N ARG A 406 1.22 -4.36 -21.58
CA ARG A 406 0.14 -4.16 -22.58
C ARG A 406 -1.27 -4.21 -21.95
N LYS A 407 -1.54 -5.22 -21.12
CA LYS A 407 -2.83 -5.40 -20.42
C LYS A 407 -3.06 -4.44 -19.26
N LEU A 408 -2.03 -3.74 -18.81
CA LEU A 408 -2.05 -2.89 -17.62
C LEU A 408 -2.14 -1.40 -17.94
N LEU A 409 -2.02 -0.99 -19.21
CA LEU A 409 -1.91 0.40 -19.63
C LEU A 409 -3.08 1.29 -19.16
N ASP A 410 -4.29 0.75 -19.12
CA ASP A 410 -5.49 1.50 -18.78
C ASP A 410 -5.87 1.38 -17.29
N ARG A 411 -5.10 0.60 -16.52
CA ARG A 411 -5.28 0.49 -15.06
C ARG A 411 -4.63 1.67 -14.34
N HIS A 412 -5.16 1.96 -13.16
CA HIS A 412 -4.54 2.93 -12.27
C HIS A 412 -3.27 2.32 -11.63
N PRO A 413 -2.12 3.05 -11.57
CA PRO A 413 -0.87 2.52 -11.04
C PRO A 413 -0.98 1.95 -9.61
N TYR A 414 -1.79 2.58 -8.76
CA TYR A 414 -2.00 2.08 -7.38
C TYR A 414 -2.94 0.87 -7.26
N ASP A 415 -3.54 0.41 -8.34
CA ASP A 415 -4.37 -0.81 -8.36
C ASP A 415 -3.60 -2.02 -8.91
N LEU A 416 -2.35 -1.82 -9.28
CA LEU A 416 -1.42 -2.85 -9.71
C LEU A 416 -0.85 -3.62 -8.51
N SER A 417 -0.50 -4.88 -8.73
CA SER A 417 0.30 -5.67 -7.78
C SER A 417 1.71 -5.08 -7.64
N GLY A 418 2.45 -5.46 -6.58
CA GLY A 418 3.79 -4.96 -6.33
C GLY A 418 4.74 -5.17 -7.53
N GLY A 419 4.75 -6.36 -8.12
CA GLY A 419 5.57 -6.67 -9.29
C GLY A 419 5.15 -5.89 -10.55
N GLU A 420 3.84 -5.73 -10.78
CA GLU A 420 3.33 -4.91 -11.88
C GLU A 420 3.70 -3.43 -11.70
N GLN A 421 3.65 -2.91 -10.46
CA GLN A 421 4.11 -1.55 -10.15
C GLN A 421 5.61 -1.38 -10.41
N GLN A 422 6.42 -2.38 -10.03
CA GLN A 422 7.86 -2.38 -10.27
C GLN A 422 8.18 -2.30 -11.77
N ARG A 423 7.51 -3.13 -12.59
CA ARG A 423 7.66 -3.11 -14.06
C ARG A 423 7.19 -1.79 -14.67
N ALA A 424 6.09 -1.25 -14.21
CA ALA A 424 5.58 0.04 -14.70
C ALA A 424 6.52 1.21 -14.35
N ALA A 425 7.08 1.22 -13.14
CA ALA A 425 8.06 2.22 -12.71
C ALA A 425 9.38 2.08 -13.49
N LEU A 426 9.86 0.84 -13.69
CA LEU A 426 11.04 0.58 -14.51
C LEU A 426 10.83 1.05 -15.94
N ALA A 427 9.67 0.74 -16.56
CA ALA A 427 9.34 1.21 -17.91
C ALA A 427 9.34 2.74 -18.01
N LYS A 428 8.81 3.45 -17.00
CA LYS A 428 8.83 4.91 -16.95
C LYS A 428 10.26 5.45 -16.98
N LEU A 429 11.18 4.84 -16.23
CA LEU A 429 12.59 5.22 -16.20
C LEU A 429 13.30 4.89 -17.52
N LEU A 430 13.03 3.75 -18.12
CA LEU A 430 13.66 3.33 -19.38
C LEU A 430 13.30 4.26 -20.56
N LEU A 431 12.16 4.93 -20.52
CA LEU A 431 11.80 5.94 -21.51
C LEU A 431 12.72 7.17 -21.50
N THR A 432 13.49 7.39 -20.41
CA THR A 432 14.53 8.44 -20.36
C THR A 432 15.83 8.05 -21.05
N GLU A 433 15.97 6.80 -21.51
CA GLU A 433 17.19 6.21 -22.11
C GLU A 433 18.41 6.45 -21.21
N PRO A 434 18.43 5.85 -19.99
CA PRO A 434 19.55 6.00 -19.09
C PRO A 434 20.77 5.17 -19.53
N ASP A 435 21.97 5.74 -19.36
CA ASP A 435 23.25 5.02 -19.50
C ASP A 435 23.59 4.25 -18.23
N ILE A 436 23.15 4.80 -17.07
CA ILE A 436 23.32 4.19 -15.75
C ILE A 436 21.94 4.05 -15.09
N LEU A 437 21.58 2.83 -14.77
CA LEU A 437 20.34 2.50 -14.05
C LEU A 437 20.67 2.11 -12.61
N ILE A 438 20.07 2.81 -11.65
CA ILE A 438 20.23 2.58 -10.23
C ILE A 438 18.95 1.95 -9.71
N LEU A 439 19.05 0.80 -9.04
CA LEU A 439 17.90 0.04 -8.55
C LEU A 439 18.01 -0.18 -7.03
N ASP A 440 17.06 0.33 -6.26
CA ASP A 440 17.01 0.13 -4.81
C ASP A 440 16.02 -0.98 -4.46
N GLU A 441 16.53 -2.16 -4.09
CA GLU A 441 15.78 -3.36 -3.70
C GLU A 441 14.73 -3.81 -4.76
N PRO A 442 15.09 -3.94 -6.05
CA PRO A 442 14.11 -4.21 -7.11
C PRO A 442 13.45 -5.60 -7.03
N THR A 443 14.03 -6.54 -6.29
CA THR A 443 13.49 -7.91 -6.11
C THR A 443 12.60 -8.05 -4.88
N LYS A 444 12.44 -6.99 -4.09
CA LYS A 444 11.72 -7.02 -2.83
C LYS A 444 10.22 -7.26 -3.03
N GLY A 445 9.68 -8.29 -2.37
CA GLY A 445 8.26 -8.65 -2.48
C GLY A 445 7.85 -9.16 -3.86
N LEU A 446 8.82 -9.62 -4.68
CA LEU A 446 8.55 -10.30 -5.94
C LEU A 446 8.57 -11.82 -5.76
N ASP A 447 7.64 -12.51 -6.40
CA ASP A 447 7.65 -13.96 -6.51
C ASP A 447 8.74 -14.46 -7.47
N ALA A 448 9.00 -15.77 -7.51
CA ALA A 448 10.06 -16.35 -8.32
C ALA A 448 9.86 -16.09 -9.81
N HIS A 449 8.63 -16.07 -10.31
CA HIS A 449 8.31 -15.78 -11.70
C HIS A 449 8.69 -14.33 -12.08
N PHE A 450 8.26 -13.35 -11.27
CA PHE A 450 8.61 -11.94 -11.51
C PHE A 450 10.12 -11.68 -11.41
N LYS A 451 10.84 -12.41 -10.55
CA LYS A 451 12.31 -12.32 -10.50
C LYS A 451 12.95 -12.77 -11.82
N LYS A 452 12.44 -13.84 -12.43
CA LYS A 452 12.91 -14.29 -13.76
C LYS A 452 12.59 -13.26 -14.85
N GLU A 453 11.39 -12.68 -14.86
CA GLU A 453 11.06 -11.60 -15.80
C GLU A 453 11.97 -10.39 -15.61
N LEU A 454 12.23 -9.97 -14.37
CA LEU A 454 13.13 -8.87 -14.06
C LEU A 454 14.56 -9.18 -14.56
N SER A 455 15.08 -10.37 -14.31
CA SER A 455 16.42 -10.76 -14.75
C SER A 455 16.55 -10.72 -16.27
N ALA A 456 15.52 -11.16 -17.01
CA ALA A 456 15.49 -11.07 -18.47
C ALA A 456 15.56 -9.61 -18.96
N ILE A 457 14.79 -8.71 -18.32
CA ILE A 457 14.84 -7.27 -18.61
C ILE A 457 16.24 -6.71 -18.34
N LEU A 458 16.82 -6.98 -17.16
CA LEU A 458 18.15 -6.48 -16.80
C LEU A 458 19.24 -7.01 -17.75
N ASN A 459 19.19 -8.27 -18.14
CA ASN A 459 20.12 -8.85 -19.11
C ASN A 459 20.01 -8.18 -20.48
N GLU A 460 18.80 -7.90 -20.95
CA GLU A 460 18.59 -7.19 -22.20
C GLU A 460 19.13 -5.75 -22.14
N LEU A 461 18.95 -5.05 -21.01
CA LEU A 461 19.52 -3.72 -20.80
C LEU A 461 21.05 -3.73 -20.81
N LYS A 462 21.67 -4.73 -20.17
CA LYS A 462 23.13 -4.93 -20.23
C LYS A 462 23.62 -5.14 -21.66
N ARG A 463 22.93 -5.99 -22.45
CA ARG A 463 23.27 -6.21 -23.87
C ARG A 463 23.21 -4.91 -24.68
N ARG A 464 22.34 -3.97 -24.32
CA ARG A 464 22.25 -2.62 -24.91
C ARG A 464 23.31 -1.65 -24.38
N GLY A 465 24.16 -2.08 -23.43
CA GLY A 465 25.26 -1.29 -22.89
C GLY A 465 24.86 -0.40 -21.68
N VAL A 466 23.68 -0.59 -21.11
CA VAL A 466 23.25 0.08 -19.88
C VAL A 466 24.01 -0.52 -18.70
N SER A 467 24.62 0.33 -17.87
CA SER A 467 25.30 -0.08 -16.64
C SER A 467 24.34 -0.04 -15.48
N ILE A 468 24.32 -1.09 -14.65
CA ILE A 468 23.30 -1.26 -13.62
C ILE A 468 23.95 -1.36 -12.24
N LEU A 469 23.60 -0.45 -11.35
CA LEU A 469 23.92 -0.54 -9.93
C LEU A 469 22.67 -0.98 -9.17
N MET A 470 22.70 -2.17 -8.61
CA MET A 470 21.57 -2.73 -7.87
C MET A 470 21.92 -2.91 -6.40
N VAL A 471 21.12 -2.31 -5.53
CA VAL A 471 21.10 -2.66 -4.09
C VAL A 471 20.12 -3.78 -3.89
N SER A 472 20.53 -4.89 -3.28
CA SER A 472 19.65 -6.02 -3.01
C SER A 472 20.07 -6.84 -1.80
N HIS A 473 19.09 -7.45 -1.16
CA HIS A 473 19.24 -8.48 -0.13
C HIS A 473 19.02 -9.89 -0.67
N ASP A 474 18.65 -10.02 -1.94
CA ASP A 474 18.34 -11.29 -2.56
C ASP A 474 19.63 -12.00 -3.00
N ILE A 475 20.11 -12.86 -2.11
CA ILE A 475 21.38 -13.60 -2.28
C ILE A 475 21.33 -14.48 -3.53
N GLU A 476 20.25 -15.23 -3.71
CA GLU A 476 20.09 -16.17 -4.84
C GLU A 476 20.06 -15.40 -6.16
N PHE A 477 19.29 -14.33 -6.24
CA PHE A 477 19.22 -13.48 -7.44
C PHE A 477 20.58 -12.85 -7.79
N CYS A 478 21.30 -12.32 -6.79
CA CYS A 478 22.62 -11.73 -7.03
C CYS A 478 23.66 -12.77 -7.44
N ALA A 479 23.60 -14.00 -6.87
CA ALA A 479 24.51 -15.07 -7.22
C ALA A 479 24.35 -15.54 -8.68
N GLU A 480 23.13 -15.48 -9.19
CA GLU A 480 22.78 -15.96 -10.53
C GLU A 480 22.97 -14.88 -11.63
N TYR A 481 22.62 -13.61 -11.34
CA TYR A 481 22.47 -12.59 -12.38
C TYR A 481 23.45 -11.43 -12.31
N ALA A 482 24.14 -11.19 -11.17
CA ALA A 482 25.11 -10.12 -11.07
C ALA A 482 26.43 -10.48 -11.77
N ASP A 483 27.18 -9.47 -12.23
CA ASP A 483 28.54 -9.65 -12.75
C ASP A 483 29.58 -9.49 -11.64
N ARG A 484 29.29 -8.63 -10.66
CA ARG A 484 30.13 -8.39 -9.50
C ARG A 484 29.29 -8.02 -8.29
N CYS A 485 29.71 -8.47 -7.11
CA CYS A 485 29.06 -8.20 -5.83
C CYS A 485 30.00 -7.48 -4.88
N GLY A 486 29.49 -6.48 -4.17
CA GLY A 486 30.20 -5.77 -3.09
C GLY A 486 29.41 -5.84 -1.78
N MET A 487 30.08 -6.14 -0.66
CA MET A 487 29.49 -6.17 0.67
C MET A 487 29.74 -4.86 1.39
N LEU A 488 28.67 -4.13 1.66
CA LEU A 488 28.68 -2.95 2.51
C LEU A 488 28.38 -3.35 3.96
N PHE A 489 29.34 -3.14 4.85
CA PHE A 489 29.21 -3.40 6.27
C PHE A 489 29.79 -2.26 7.09
N ASP A 490 29.09 -1.78 8.10
CA ASP A 490 29.47 -0.64 8.94
C ASP A 490 29.99 0.57 8.15
N GLY A 491 29.28 0.89 7.04
CA GLY A 491 29.61 2.03 6.20
C GLY A 491 30.86 1.87 5.32
N ARG A 492 31.38 0.65 5.10
CA ARG A 492 32.55 0.35 4.27
C ARG A 492 32.30 -0.83 3.34
N ILE A 493 32.96 -0.86 2.21
CA ILE A 493 33.02 -2.08 1.37
C ILE A 493 34.08 -3.02 2.00
N VAL A 494 33.63 -4.16 2.50
CA VAL A 494 34.48 -5.15 3.17
C VAL A 494 34.94 -6.29 2.26
N SER A 495 34.17 -6.56 1.21
CA SER A 495 34.50 -7.60 0.21
C SER A 495 33.88 -7.21 -1.13
N GLU A 496 34.63 -7.47 -2.20
CA GLU A 496 34.18 -7.22 -3.58
C GLU A 496 34.79 -8.30 -4.50
N ASN A 497 33.92 -9.03 -5.24
CA ASN A 497 34.38 -10.09 -6.13
C ASN A 497 33.30 -10.44 -7.17
N VAL A 498 33.64 -11.33 -8.12
CA VAL A 498 32.65 -12.02 -8.95
C VAL A 498 31.70 -12.85 -8.08
N PRO A 499 30.39 -12.98 -8.41
CA PRO A 499 29.40 -13.57 -7.53
C PRO A 499 29.78 -14.96 -7.03
N LYS A 500 30.23 -15.86 -7.91
CA LYS A 500 30.61 -17.21 -7.51
C LYS A 500 31.71 -17.26 -6.45
N LYS A 501 32.74 -16.42 -6.57
CA LYS A 501 33.82 -16.34 -5.57
C LYS A 501 33.35 -15.61 -4.32
N PHE A 502 32.58 -14.53 -4.47
CA PHE A 502 32.04 -13.77 -3.37
C PHE A 502 31.19 -14.65 -2.43
N PHE A 503 30.23 -15.42 -2.95
CA PHE A 503 29.36 -16.28 -2.15
C PHE A 503 30.05 -17.58 -1.70
N TYR A 504 31.09 -18.04 -2.43
CA TYR A 504 31.87 -19.20 -2.03
C TYR A 504 32.70 -18.94 -0.77
N ASP A 505 33.32 -17.76 -0.68
CA ASP A 505 34.19 -17.37 0.42
C ASP A 505 33.39 -16.97 1.69
N ASN A 506 32.11 -16.63 1.56
CA ASN A 506 31.25 -16.30 2.68
C ASN A 506 30.61 -17.56 3.31
N ALA A 507 30.62 -17.61 4.64
CA ALA A 507 30.10 -18.77 5.37
C ALA A 507 28.60 -18.69 5.66
N PHE A 508 28.11 -17.50 5.97
CA PHE A 508 26.73 -17.25 6.40
C PHE A 508 25.94 -16.44 5.35
N TYR A 509 26.57 -15.44 4.77
CA TYR A 509 25.95 -14.61 3.73
C TYR A 509 26.18 -15.24 2.35
N THR A 510 25.53 -16.39 2.14
CA THR A 510 25.75 -17.24 0.95
C THR A 510 24.47 -17.98 0.57
N THR A 511 24.44 -18.54 -0.64
CA THR A 511 23.27 -19.25 -1.19
C THR A 511 22.93 -20.55 -0.45
N SER A 512 21.68 -20.97 -0.54
CA SER A 512 21.20 -22.26 0.00
C SER A 512 21.94 -23.43 -0.66
N ALA A 513 22.17 -23.38 -1.96
CA ALA A 513 22.97 -24.36 -2.71
C ALA A 513 24.39 -24.46 -2.16
N ARG A 514 25.07 -23.35 -1.89
CA ARG A 514 26.42 -23.36 -1.31
C ARG A 514 26.45 -23.96 0.08
N ARG A 515 25.47 -23.64 0.93
CA ARG A 515 25.35 -24.24 2.28
C ARG A 515 25.17 -25.75 2.19
N MET A 516 24.37 -26.23 1.22
CA MET A 516 24.14 -27.66 0.96
C MET A 516 25.40 -28.36 0.44
N ALA A 517 26.10 -27.75 -0.53
CA ALA A 517 27.27 -28.33 -1.20
C ALA A 517 28.58 -28.25 -0.40
N ARG A 518 28.61 -27.51 0.72
CA ARG A 518 29.84 -27.23 1.48
C ARG A 518 30.55 -28.51 1.94
N GLY A 519 31.79 -28.69 1.47
CA GLY A 519 32.61 -29.87 1.79
C GLY A 519 32.28 -31.09 0.94
N ILE A 520 31.31 -31.04 0.04
CA ILE A 520 30.95 -32.13 -0.89
C ILE A 520 31.34 -31.77 -2.31
N ILE A 521 30.89 -30.59 -2.80
CA ILE A 521 31.18 -30.13 -4.16
C ILE A 521 31.98 -28.82 -4.08
N GLN A 522 33.20 -28.82 -4.64
CA GLN A 522 34.01 -27.59 -4.69
C GLN A 522 33.44 -26.61 -5.71
N ASN A 523 33.54 -25.33 -5.44
CA ASN A 523 33.14 -24.22 -6.29
C ASN A 523 31.62 -24.13 -6.60
N ALA A 524 30.77 -24.96 -6.01
CA ALA A 524 29.33 -24.89 -6.19
C ALA A 524 28.73 -23.72 -5.37
N VAL A 525 27.94 -22.88 -6.04
CA VAL A 525 27.30 -21.71 -5.47
C VAL A 525 25.80 -21.66 -5.84
N THR A 526 25.44 -22.07 -7.04
CA THR A 526 24.05 -22.06 -7.52
C THR A 526 23.44 -23.46 -7.54
N ASP A 527 22.10 -23.53 -7.62
CA ASP A 527 21.38 -24.80 -7.80
C ASP A 527 21.88 -25.53 -9.04
N GLU A 528 22.13 -24.81 -10.13
CA GLU A 528 22.63 -25.35 -11.40
C GLU A 528 24.05 -25.94 -11.28
N ASP A 529 24.92 -25.35 -10.45
CA ASP A 529 26.27 -25.88 -10.20
C ASP A 529 26.20 -27.28 -9.58
N ILE A 530 25.25 -27.51 -8.66
CA ILE A 530 25.03 -28.81 -8.03
C ILE A 530 24.44 -29.80 -9.06
N ILE A 531 23.38 -29.41 -9.75
CA ILE A 531 22.73 -30.25 -10.76
C ILE A 531 23.73 -30.65 -11.85
N TYR A 532 24.56 -29.73 -12.33
CA TYR A 532 25.64 -30.02 -13.29
C TYR A 532 26.66 -31.00 -12.73
N SER A 533 27.03 -30.88 -11.46
CA SER A 533 28.10 -31.72 -10.86
C SER A 533 27.69 -33.17 -10.63
N ILE A 534 26.39 -33.44 -10.33
CA ILE A 534 25.87 -34.78 -10.01
C ILE A 534 24.99 -35.38 -11.11
N GLY A 535 24.46 -34.57 -12.06
CA GLY A 535 23.52 -35.01 -13.11
C GLY A 535 24.16 -35.93 -14.17
N ASP A 536 23.35 -36.82 -14.74
CA ASP A 536 23.72 -37.67 -15.88
C ASP A 536 23.75 -36.86 -17.18
N ASN A 537 24.59 -37.27 -18.13
CA ASN A 537 24.77 -36.63 -19.43
C ASN A 537 23.49 -36.53 -20.31
N ASN A 538 22.40 -37.26 -19.95
CA ASN A 538 21.13 -37.22 -20.66
C ASN A 538 20.17 -36.12 -20.20
N SER A 539 20.48 -35.40 -19.14
CA SER A 539 19.66 -34.28 -18.63
C SER A 539 20.05 -32.94 -19.26
N GLN A 540 20.75 -32.92 -20.38
CA GLN A 540 20.93 -31.73 -21.23
C GLN A 540 19.65 -31.43 -22.04
N LYS A 541 18.57 -31.08 -21.39
CA LYS A 541 17.67 -30.03 -21.88
C LYS A 541 17.98 -28.79 -21.10
N SER A 542 18.88 -27.96 -21.64
CA SER A 542 18.78 -26.50 -21.41
C SER A 542 17.30 -26.18 -21.45
N PRO A 543 16.76 -25.44 -20.50
CA PRO A 543 15.49 -24.78 -20.74
C PRO A 543 15.73 -23.99 -22.03
N SER A 544 15.15 -24.47 -23.16
CA SER A 544 15.07 -23.67 -24.36
C SER A 544 14.64 -22.29 -23.91
N GLU A 545 15.27 -21.25 -24.44
CA GLU A 545 14.75 -19.89 -24.44
C GLU A 545 13.32 -19.93 -25.00
N LYS A 546 12.36 -20.43 -24.22
CA LYS A 546 10.97 -20.16 -24.44
C LYS A 546 10.87 -18.66 -24.26
N ASN A 547 10.40 -17.98 -25.30
CA ASN A 547 10.02 -16.60 -25.20
C ASN A 547 9.23 -16.42 -23.92
N ILE A 548 9.85 -15.85 -22.89
CA ILE A 548 9.30 -15.65 -21.54
C ILE A 548 8.05 -14.74 -21.62
N PHE A 549 7.77 -14.21 -22.79
CA PHE A 549 6.68 -13.28 -23.11
C PHE A 549 5.51 -13.92 -23.89
N GLU A 550 5.48 -15.25 -24.11
CA GLU A 550 4.26 -15.91 -24.57
C GLU A 550 3.28 -16.02 -23.39
N GLU A 551 2.37 -15.06 -23.33
CA GLU A 551 1.18 -15.15 -22.48
C GLU A 551 0.34 -16.34 -22.95
N PRO A 552 -0.19 -17.19 -22.05
CA PRO A 552 -1.16 -18.21 -22.42
C PRO A 552 -2.33 -17.49 -23.12
N GLU A 553 -2.63 -17.90 -24.36
CA GLU A 553 -3.84 -17.51 -25.05
C GLU A 553 -5.02 -17.96 -24.19
N ASP A 554 -5.75 -17.00 -23.62
CA ASP A 554 -7.05 -17.25 -22.99
C ASP A 554 -8.00 -17.72 -24.10
N GLU A 555 -8.10 -19.00 -24.31
CA GLU A 555 -9.22 -19.62 -25.03
C GLU A 555 -10.51 -19.38 -24.21
N ASN A 556 -11.45 -18.75 -24.87
CA ASN A 556 -12.85 -18.48 -24.50
C ASN A 556 -13.14 -17.13 -23.80
N GLU A 557 -13.24 -16.10 -24.65
CA GLU A 557 -14.29 -15.09 -24.48
C GLU A 557 -15.66 -15.76 -24.60
N ASN A 558 -16.12 -16.40 -23.56
CA ASN A 558 -17.54 -16.56 -23.36
C ASN A 558 -18.07 -15.24 -22.80
N THR A 559 -18.61 -14.42 -23.69
CA THR A 559 -19.49 -13.31 -23.38
C THR A 559 -20.62 -13.81 -22.50
N LEU A 560 -20.41 -13.74 -21.19
CA LEU A 560 -21.53 -13.80 -20.25
C LEU A 560 -22.26 -12.47 -20.40
N ASP A 561 -23.49 -12.55 -20.90
CA ASP A 561 -24.45 -11.45 -20.94
C ASP A 561 -24.48 -10.80 -19.55
N LEU A 562 -23.93 -9.58 -19.47
CA LEU A 562 -24.01 -8.76 -18.28
C LEU A 562 -25.51 -8.46 -18.03
N PRO A 563 -26.01 -8.71 -16.83
CA PRO A 563 -27.28 -8.08 -16.46
C PRO A 563 -27.12 -6.57 -16.61
N PRO A 564 -28.11 -5.87 -17.20
CA PRO A 564 -28.03 -4.44 -17.44
C PRO A 564 -27.68 -3.74 -16.14
N GLN A 565 -26.72 -2.80 -16.21
CA GLN A 565 -26.36 -1.95 -15.07
C GLN A 565 -27.65 -1.45 -14.47
N ALA A 566 -27.93 -1.86 -13.24
CA ALA A 566 -29.09 -1.40 -12.50
C ALA A 566 -29.02 0.13 -12.48
N ALA A 567 -29.98 0.77 -13.12
CA ALA A 567 -30.20 2.20 -13.01
C ALA A 567 -30.23 2.51 -11.50
N PRO A 568 -29.63 3.60 -11.04
CA PRO A 568 -29.65 3.97 -9.65
C PRO A 568 -31.10 3.94 -9.18
N LEU A 569 -31.39 3.04 -8.26
CA LEU A 569 -32.74 2.92 -7.69
C LEU A 569 -33.16 4.29 -7.17
N PRO A 570 -34.37 4.78 -7.50
CA PRO A 570 -34.84 6.06 -6.98
C PRO A 570 -34.85 5.96 -5.46
N TYR A 571 -33.92 6.67 -4.82
CA TYR A 571 -33.80 6.78 -3.39
C TYR A 571 -35.10 7.40 -2.85
N LYS A 572 -35.91 6.64 -2.15
CA LYS A 572 -37.00 7.18 -1.39
C LYS A 572 -36.40 8.02 -0.27
N ILE A 573 -36.65 9.33 -0.29
CA ILE A 573 -36.25 10.25 0.78
C ILE A 573 -36.77 9.67 2.09
N ALA A 574 -35.86 9.27 2.96
CA ALA A 574 -36.22 8.69 4.23
C ALA A 574 -37.01 9.72 5.05
N LYS A 575 -37.97 9.28 5.88
CA LYS A 575 -38.72 10.18 6.75
C LYS A 575 -37.80 11.05 7.62
N LYS A 576 -36.62 10.61 7.94
CA LYS A 576 -35.56 11.37 8.62
C LYS A 576 -35.07 12.60 7.86
N THR A 577 -34.87 12.54 6.54
CA THR A 577 -34.45 13.69 5.72
C THR A 577 -35.49 14.81 5.67
N TRP A 578 -36.77 14.47 5.79
CA TRP A 578 -37.84 15.46 5.94
C TRP A 578 -37.79 16.15 7.30
N LEU A 579 -37.51 15.45 8.39
CA LEU A 579 -37.30 16.01 9.73
C LEU A 579 -36.11 17.01 9.71
N GLU A 580 -35.03 16.65 9.07
CA GLU A 580 -33.83 17.49 8.92
C GLU A 580 -34.14 18.75 8.11
N ALA A 581 -34.82 18.61 6.98
CA ALA A 581 -35.24 19.76 6.19
C ALA A 581 -36.15 20.68 6.96
N THR A 582 -37.05 20.13 7.81
CA THR A 582 -37.96 20.92 8.65
C THR A 582 -37.20 21.68 9.73
N VAL A 583 -36.24 21.07 10.40
CA VAL A 583 -35.40 21.74 11.42
C VAL A 583 -34.59 22.86 10.80
N VAL A 584 -33.90 22.58 9.67
CA VAL A 584 -33.01 23.55 9.01
C VAL A 584 -33.78 24.70 8.37
N LEU A 585 -34.93 24.45 7.73
CA LEU A 585 -35.69 25.46 6.97
C LEU A 585 -36.74 26.19 7.78
N LEU A 586 -37.20 25.65 8.90
CA LEU A 586 -38.23 26.22 9.74
C LEU A 586 -37.74 26.65 11.12
N LEU A 587 -37.02 25.76 11.83
CA LEU A 587 -36.67 26.01 13.23
C LEU A 587 -35.64 27.15 13.32
N ILE A 588 -34.59 27.09 12.56
CA ILE A 588 -33.52 28.12 12.58
C ILE A 588 -34.03 29.49 12.17
N PRO A 589 -34.74 29.70 11.04
CA PRO A 589 -35.36 30.99 10.73
C PRO A 589 -36.37 31.48 11.78
N LEU A 590 -37.13 30.56 12.41
CA LEU A 590 -38.06 30.88 13.47
C LEU A 590 -37.36 31.38 14.75
N THR A 591 -36.24 30.73 15.12
CA THR A 591 -35.40 31.15 16.26
C THR A 591 -34.77 32.52 16.01
N VAL A 592 -34.32 32.78 14.80
CA VAL A 592 -33.82 34.11 14.38
C VAL A 592 -34.94 35.16 14.47
N PHE A 593 -36.12 34.86 13.91
CA PHE A 593 -37.27 35.75 13.94
C PHE A 593 -37.73 36.02 15.36
N PHE A 594 -37.84 35.00 16.21
CA PHE A 594 -38.22 35.15 17.64
C PHE A 594 -37.17 35.95 18.40
N GLY A 595 -35.89 35.76 18.13
CA GLY A 595 -34.81 36.56 18.69
C GLY A 595 -34.89 38.04 18.35
N ILE A 596 -35.27 38.35 17.11
CA ILE A 596 -35.46 39.73 16.65
C ILE A 596 -36.74 40.37 17.26
N ALA A 597 -37.84 39.61 17.27
CA ALA A 597 -39.14 40.14 17.67
C ALA A 597 -39.33 40.30 19.19
N TYR A 598 -38.76 39.40 19.99
CA TYR A 598 -39.03 39.35 21.43
C TYR A 598 -37.85 39.66 22.36
N LEU A 599 -36.57 39.47 21.90
CA LEU A 599 -35.41 39.70 22.74
C LEU A 599 -34.80 41.10 22.60
N GLN A 600 -35.58 42.10 22.33
CA GLN A 600 -35.26 43.54 22.25
C GLN A 600 -33.89 43.92 22.82
N ASP A 601 -32.84 43.76 22.33
CA ASP A 601 -31.49 44.23 22.57
C ASP A 601 -30.39 43.17 22.58
N ARG A 602 -29.49 43.31 21.63
CA ARG A 602 -28.06 42.90 21.64
C ARG A 602 -27.67 41.54 22.25
N LYS A 603 -28.59 40.58 22.40
CA LYS A 603 -28.31 39.20 22.82
C LYS A 603 -27.95 38.29 21.65
N TYR A 604 -27.29 38.82 20.60
CA TYR A 604 -26.89 38.11 19.39
C TYR A 604 -26.06 36.87 19.70
N TYR A 605 -25.24 36.89 20.74
CA TYR A 605 -24.46 35.73 21.16
C TYR A 605 -25.33 34.54 21.60
N PHE A 606 -26.45 34.81 22.29
CA PHE A 606 -27.35 33.78 22.74
C PHE A 606 -28.12 33.17 21.56
N ILE A 607 -28.63 34.00 20.67
CA ILE A 607 -29.33 33.59 19.46
C ILE A 607 -28.34 32.81 18.56
N SER A 608 -27.10 33.28 18.43
CA SER A 608 -26.06 32.61 17.69
C SER A 608 -25.71 31.23 18.22
N LEU A 609 -25.66 31.10 19.56
CA LEU A 609 -25.42 29.80 20.21
C LEU A 609 -26.59 28.84 19.96
N LEU A 610 -27.84 29.30 20.06
CA LEU A 610 -29.03 28.51 19.76
C LEU A 610 -29.03 28.00 18.31
N ILE A 611 -28.74 28.87 17.35
CA ILE A 611 -28.66 28.50 15.94
C ILE A 611 -27.55 27.46 15.71
N ILE A 612 -26.38 27.58 16.36
CA ILE A 612 -25.33 26.58 16.29
C ILE A 612 -25.82 25.23 16.77
N LEU A 613 -26.48 25.21 17.93
CA LEU A 613 -27.05 23.99 18.52
C LEU A 613 -28.12 23.37 17.61
N GLU A 614 -29.02 24.16 17.08
CA GLU A 614 -30.09 23.74 16.18
C GLU A 614 -29.50 23.20 14.85
N ALA A 615 -28.48 23.87 14.32
CA ALA A 615 -27.81 23.39 13.10
C ALA A 615 -27.04 22.07 13.29
N MET A 616 -26.65 21.75 14.51
CA MET A 616 -25.96 20.50 14.85
C MET A 616 -26.93 19.34 15.13
N ILE A 617 -28.19 19.63 15.53
CA ILE A 617 -29.19 18.59 15.87
C ILE A 617 -29.43 17.59 14.71
N PRO A 618 -29.71 18.02 13.47
CA PRO A 618 -29.93 17.11 12.36
C PRO A 618 -28.71 16.21 12.13
N PHE A 619 -27.52 16.77 12.24
CA PHE A 619 -26.28 16.02 12.10
C PHE A 619 -26.13 14.97 13.20
N ALA A 620 -26.34 15.32 14.45
CA ALA A 620 -26.27 14.39 15.58
C ALA A 620 -27.24 13.21 15.39
N VAL A 621 -28.49 13.51 14.99
CA VAL A 621 -29.54 12.50 14.78
C VAL A 621 -29.23 11.55 13.62
N VAL A 622 -28.69 12.07 12.54
CA VAL A 622 -28.34 11.25 11.36
C VAL A 622 -27.06 10.45 11.62
N PHE A 623 -26.09 11.09 12.24
CA PHE A 623 -24.81 10.48 12.56
C PHE A 623 -24.99 9.31 13.54
N GLU A 624 -25.78 9.48 14.57
CA GLU A 624 -26.09 8.42 15.53
C GLU A 624 -26.86 7.25 14.86
N GLY A 625 -27.77 7.57 13.91
CA GLY A 625 -28.56 6.57 13.18
C GLY A 625 -27.80 5.76 12.13
N ARG A 626 -26.72 6.32 11.52
CA ARG A 626 -25.92 5.67 10.46
C ARG A 626 -24.77 4.83 10.99
N ARG A 627 -24.34 5.00 12.25
CA ARG A 627 -23.11 4.42 12.82
C ARG A 627 -21.93 4.63 11.87
N PRO A 628 -21.50 5.88 11.61
CA PRO A 628 -20.45 6.17 10.65
C PRO A 628 -19.16 5.44 11.03
N GLN A 629 -18.49 4.91 10.03
CA GLN A 629 -17.20 4.29 10.26
C GLN A 629 -16.17 5.40 10.58
N SER A 630 -15.19 5.09 11.45
CA SER A 630 -14.10 6.03 11.79
C SER A 630 -13.40 6.59 10.55
N ARG A 631 -13.32 5.82 9.46
CA ARG A 631 -12.77 6.23 8.18
C ARG A 631 -13.55 7.34 7.48
N GLU A 632 -14.87 7.35 7.60
CA GLU A 632 -15.73 8.41 7.04
C GLU A 632 -15.49 9.73 7.78
N LEU A 633 -15.35 9.68 9.12
CA LEU A 633 -14.99 10.83 9.92
C LEU A 633 -13.66 11.45 9.52
N VAL A 634 -12.65 10.62 9.29
CA VAL A 634 -11.33 11.09 8.85
C VAL A 634 -11.44 11.83 7.52
N VAL A 635 -12.17 11.29 6.54
CA VAL A 635 -12.34 11.96 5.23
C VAL A 635 -13.09 13.28 5.37
N VAL A 636 -14.15 13.31 6.15
CA VAL A 636 -14.92 14.54 6.43
C VAL A 636 -14.01 15.59 7.08
N SER A 637 -13.21 15.20 8.09
CA SER A 637 -12.28 16.10 8.77
C SER A 637 -11.20 16.65 7.81
N VAL A 638 -10.68 15.82 6.92
CA VAL A 638 -9.71 16.25 5.89
C VAL A 638 -10.35 17.23 4.91
N LEU A 639 -11.60 17.02 4.48
CA LEU A 639 -12.31 17.95 3.62
C LEU A 639 -12.55 19.30 4.30
N CYS A 640 -12.88 19.29 5.59
CA CYS A 640 -12.97 20.52 6.40
C CYS A 640 -11.61 21.24 6.46
N ALA A 641 -10.54 20.50 6.72
CA ALA A 641 -9.19 21.08 6.79
C ALA A 641 -8.77 21.70 5.45
N ILE A 642 -9.03 21.03 4.33
CA ILE A 642 -8.76 21.57 2.98
C ILE A 642 -9.55 22.86 2.74
N ALA A 643 -10.82 22.92 3.16
CA ALA A 643 -11.64 24.13 3.02
C ALA A 643 -11.09 25.29 3.87
N VAL A 644 -10.64 25.03 5.10
CA VAL A 644 -10.05 26.02 6.01
C VAL A 644 -8.71 26.51 5.45
N ILE A 645 -7.82 25.62 5.04
CA ILE A 645 -6.52 25.96 4.43
C ILE A 645 -6.73 26.73 3.13
N GLY A 646 -7.66 26.29 2.29
CA GLY A 646 -8.02 27.00 1.06
C GLY A 646 -8.53 28.42 1.34
N ARG A 647 -9.31 28.63 2.39
CA ARG A 647 -9.72 29.98 2.82
C ARG A 647 -8.52 30.83 3.26
N ALA A 648 -7.57 30.24 3.95
CA ALA A 648 -6.35 30.90 4.41
C ALA A 648 -5.43 31.26 3.25
N ALA A 649 -5.23 30.37 2.29
CA ALA A 649 -4.36 30.58 1.13
C ALA A 649 -4.80 31.78 0.26
N PHE A 650 -6.11 32.02 0.18
CA PHE A 650 -6.69 33.13 -0.57
C PHE A 650 -7.18 34.28 0.34
N ALA A 651 -6.66 34.42 1.57
CA ALA A 651 -7.11 35.39 2.55
C ALA A 651 -7.06 36.85 2.05
N PHE A 652 -6.03 37.19 1.25
CA PHE A 652 -5.78 38.54 0.75
C PHE A 652 -6.69 38.97 -0.40
N ILE A 653 -7.43 38.03 -1.00
CA ILE A 653 -8.35 38.33 -2.10
C ILE A 653 -9.79 38.36 -1.55
N PRO A 654 -10.48 39.51 -1.56
CA PRO A 654 -11.84 39.57 -1.04
C PRO A 654 -12.77 38.61 -1.78
N GLN A 655 -13.53 37.81 -1.03
CA GLN A 655 -14.57 36.86 -1.50
C GLN A 655 -14.08 35.80 -2.50
N PHE A 656 -12.81 35.77 -2.88
CA PHE A 656 -12.24 34.76 -3.79
C PHE A 656 -11.67 33.57 -2.96
N LYS A 657 -12.50 32.56 -2.67
CA LYS A 657 -12.18 31.47 -1.77
C LYS A 657 -12.80 30.13 -2.23
N PRO A 658 -12.13 28.96 -2.04
CA PRO A 658 -12.60 27.66 -2.53
C PRO A 658 -13.65 26.98 -1.62
N VAL A 659 -14.02 27.58 -0.46
CA VAL A 659 -14.82 26.92 0.58
C VAL A 659 -16.12 26.34 0.01
N ALA A 660 -16.94 27.15 -0.69
CA ALA A 660 -18.21 26.71 -1.25
C ALA A 660 -18.03 25.59 -2.28
N ALA A 661 -16.95 25.63 -3.09
CA ALA A 661 -16.63 24.58 -4.06
C ALA A 661 -16.35 23.24 -3.37
N ILE A 662 -15.54 23.24 -2.31
CA ILE A 662 -15.22 22.03 -1.52
C ILE A 662 -16.46 21.47 -0.84
N VAL A 663 -17.33 22.35 -0.31
CA VAL A 663 -18.60 21.97 0.31
C VAL A 663 -19.53 21.28 -0.71
N ILE A 664 -19.66 21.84 -1.92
CA ILE A 664 -20.47 21.27 -3.00
C ILE A 664 -19.92 19.91 -3.44
N ILE A 665 -18.60 19.77 -3.62
CA ILE A 665 -17.94 18.51 -3.95
C ILE A 665 -18.19 17.45 -2.87
N SER A 666 -18.04 17.83 -1.59
CA SER A 666 -18.29 16.94 -0.46
C SER A 666 -19.74 16.44 -0.45
N ALA A 667 -20.70 17.32 -0.73
CA ALA A 667 -22.13 17.01 -0.78
C ALA A 667 -22.48 16.04 -1.92
N ILE A 668 -21.88 16.22 -3.09
CA ILE A 668 -22.08 15.34 -4.24
C ILE A 668 -21.54 13.94 -3.98
N CYS A 669 -20.38 13.83 -3.32
CA CYS A 669 -19.71 12.56 -3.07
C CYS A 669 -20.31 11.82 -1.87
N PHE A 670 -20.66 12.50 -0.77
CA PHE A 670 -21.04 11.90 0.50
C PHE A 670 -22.49 12.20 0.95
N GLY A 671 -23.23 12.97 0.16
CA GLY A 671 -24.61 13.33 0.45
C GLY A 671 -24.78 14.73 1.08
N GLY A 672 -26.01 15.22 1.05
CA GLY A 672 -26.34 16.59 1.50
C GLY A 672 -26.02 16.86 2.95
N GLU A 673 -26.21 15.88 3.80
CA GLU A 673 -25.95 15.97 5.26
C GLU A 673 -24.44 16.15 5.55
N THR A 674 -23.59 15.37 4.87
CA THR A 674 -22.13 15.53 4.97
C THR A 674 -21.69 16.88 4.41
N GLY A 675 -22.31 17.32 3.30
CA GLY A 675 -22.07 18.65 2.73
C GLY A 675 -22.43 19.77 3.69
N PHE A 676 -23.57 19.65 4.43
CA PHE A 676 -23.94 20.61 5.45
C PHE A 676 -22.91 20.68 6.58
N LEU A 677 -22.47 19.51 7.05
CA LEU A 677 -21.48 19.45 8.11
C LEU A 677 -20.15 20.08 7.69
N VAL A 678 -19.61 19.68 6.52
CA VAL A 678 -18.35 20.24 6.00
C VAL A 678 -18.44 21.75 5.88
N GLY A 679 -19.57 22.28 5.39
CA GLY A 679 -19.80 23.72 5.30
C GLY A 679 -19.82 24.42 6.65
N ALA A 680 -20.61 23.91 7.59
CA ALA A 680 -20.76 24.49 8.94
C ALA A 680 -19.45 24.45 9.75
N VAL A 681 -18.78 23.28 9.79
CA VAL A 681 -17.53 23.11 10.52
C VAL A 681 -16.41 23.93 9.91
N SER A 682 -16.29 23.97 8.58
CA SER A 682 -15.26 24.77 7.90
C SER A 682 -15.43 26.26 8.18
N ALA A 683 -16.66 26.78 8.19
CA ALA A 683 -16.93 28.17 8.55
C ALA A 683 -16.56 28.45 10.01
N PHE A 684 -16.96 27.58 10.92
CA PHE A 684 -16.67 27.72 12.35
C PHE A 684 -15.17 27.73 12.63
N VAL A 685 -14.46 26.67 12.17
CA VAL A 685 -13.02 26.50 12.42
C VAL A 685 -12.22 27.62 11.76
N SER A 686 -12.55 28.00 10.52
CA SER A 686 -11.80 29.06 9.84
C SER A 686 -11.95 30.43 10.51
N ASN A 687 -13.08 30.69 11.18
CA ASN A 687 -13.28 31.97 11.89
C ASN A 687 -12.42 32.09 13.15
N PHE A 688 -11.81 31.02 13.68
CA PHE A 688 -10.77 31.16 14.71
C PHE A 688 -9.54 31.92 14.18
N PHE A 689 -9.25 31.77 12.89
CA PHE A 689 -8.12 32.45 12.24
C PHE A 689 -8.49 33.80 11.66
N PHE A 690 -9.76 33.98 11.21
CA PHE A 690 -10.22 35.21 10.53
C PHE A 690 -11.10 36.11 11.40
N GLY A 691 -11.29 35.78 12.64
CA GLY A 691 -12.11 36.47 13.61
C GLY A 691 -13.50 35.86 13.81
N GLN A 692 -13.79 35.54 15.05
CA GLN A 692 -15.13 35.10 15.50
C GLN A 692 -16.02 36.33 15.76
N GLY A 693 -17.27 36.22 15.42
CA GLY A 693 -18.24 37.29 15.66
C GLY A 693 -19.69 36.84 15.49
N PRO A 694 -20.65 37.76 15.65
CA PRO A 694 -22.07 37.44 15.52
C PRO A 694 -22.49 36.97 14.14
N TRP A 695 -21.63 37.15 13.12
CA TRP A 695 -21.83 36.65 11.76
C TRP A 695 -21.48 35.17 11.62
N THR A 696 -20.71 34.57 12.54
CA THR A 696 -20.24 33.16 12.41
C THR A 696 -21.37 32.15 12.23
N PRO A 697 -22.46 32.16 13.02
CA PRO A 697 -23.56 31.19 12.83
C PRO A 697 -24.23 31.32 11.45
N TRP A 698 -24.37 32.55 10.96
CA TRP A 698 -24.95 32.85 9.67
C TRP A 698 -24.06 32.26 8.52
N GLN A 699 -22.75 32.38 8.66
CA GLN A 699 -21.82 31.75 7.73
C GLN A 699 -21.88 30.23 7.76
N MET A 700 -21.94 29.64 8.97
CA MET A 700 -22.09 28.19 9.16
C MET A 700 -23.35 27.67 8.45
N PHE A 701 -24.46 28.36 8.68
CA PHE A 701 -25.74 28.03 8.04
C PHE A 701 -25.68 28.22 6.51
N SER A 702 -25.11 29.31 6.05
CA SER A 702 -25.04 29.62 4.60
C SER A 702 -24.22 28.57 3.82
N PHE A 703 -23.05 28.22 4.31
CA PHE A 703 -22.25 27.17 3.67
C PHE A 703 -22.84 25.79 3.84
N GLY A 704 -23.43 25.49 5.00
CA GLY A 704 -24.13 24.25 5.28
C GLY A 704 -25.30 24.03 4.31
N ILE A 705 -26.18 25.00 4.15
CA ILE A 705 -27.37 24.89 3.28
C ILE A 705 -27.00 24.76 1.79
N ILE A 706 -25.91 25.40 1.34
CA ILE A 706 -25.38 25.22 -0.02
C ILE A 706 -24.99 23.75 -0.24
N GLY A 707 -24.27 23.16 0.72
CA GLY A 707 -23.89 21.75 0.67
C GLY A 707 -25.11 20.83 0.70
N PHE A 708 -26.05 21.08 1.59
CA PHE A 708 -27.27 20.28 1.68
C PHE A 708 -28.09 20.30 0.39
N ILE A 709 -28.35 21.48 -0.17
CA ILE A 709 -29.08 21.63 -1.44
C ILE A 709 -28.33 20.94 -2.58
N ALA A 710 -27.01 21.11 -2.68
CA ALA A 710 -26.18 20.44 -3.70
C ALA A 710 -26.36 18.92 -3.67
N GLY A 711 -26.29 18.32 -2.49
CA GLY A 711 -26.46 16.90 -2.29
C GLY A 711 -27.86 16.39 -2.63
N VAL A 712 -28.91 17.10 -2.19
CA VAL A 712 -30.31 16.77 -2.49
C VAL A 712 -30.60 16.85 -3.99
N LEU A 713 -30.15 17.92 -4.66
CA LEU A 713 -30.34 18.09 -6.09
C LEU A 713 -29.59 17.03 -6.90
N TYR A 714 -28.41 16.65 -6.44
CA TYR A 714 -27.64 15.58 -7.07
C TYR A 714 -28.34 14.22 -6.90
N GLN A 715 -28.84 13.90 -5.71
CA GLN A 715 -29.58 12.66 -5.45
C GLN A 715 -30.87 12.57 -6.26
N LYS A 716 -31.55 13.69 -6.48
CA LYS A 716 -32.74 13.76 -7.35
C LYS A 716 -32.44 13.74 -8.85
N GLY A 717 -31.17 13.71 -9.26
CA GLY A 717 -30.74 13.71 -10.66
C GLY A 717 -30.92 15.07 -11.38
N ILE A 718 -31.29 16.14 -10.64
CA ILE A 718 -31.43 17.51 -11.19
C ILE A 718 -30.05 18.11 -11.43
N LEU A 719 -29.14 18.00 -10.45
CA LEU A 719 -27.77 18.43 -10.58
C LEU A 719 -26.94 17.27 -11.15
N ARG A 720 -26.43 17.44 -12.36
CA ARG A 720 -25.57 16.43 -13.02
C ARG A 720 -24.11 16.72 -12.74
N ARG A 721 -23.31 15.64 -12.68
CA ARG A 721 -21.84 15.72 -12.48
C ARG A 721 -21.14 16.13 -13.79
N SER A 722 -21.51 17.30 -14.31
CA SER A 722 -20.87 17.92 -15.47
C SER A 722 -20.20 19.22 -15.04
N ARG A 723 -19.07 19.57 -15.66
CA ARG A 723 -18.35 20.82 -15.33
C ARG A 723 -19.27 22.03 -15.37
N SER A 724 -19.99 22.19 -16.46
CA SER A 724 -20.90 23.34 -16.66
C SER A 724 -22.05 23.38 -15.64
N GLY A 725 -22.66 22.21 -15.33
CA GLY A 725 -23.76 22.13 -14.37
C GLY A 725 -23.32 22.46 -12.95
N LEU A 726 -22.13 21.96 -12.53
CA LEU A 726 -21.58 22.24 -11.21
C LEU A 726 -21.15 23.71 -11.07
N CYS A 727 -20.53 24.28 -12.11
CA CYS A 727 -20.13 25.69 -12.12
C CYS A 727 -21.34 26.61 -12.05
N LEU A 728 -22.39 26.33 -12.82
CA LEU A 728 -23.63 27.13 -12.81
C LEU A 728 -24.29 27.06 -11.41
N PHE A 729 -24.43 25.87 -10.87
CA PHE A 729 -24.97 25.70 -9.52
C PHE A 729 -24.11 26.42 -8.47
N GLY A 730 -22.78 26.27 -8.54
CA GLY A 730 -21.84 26.90 -7.61
C GLY A 730 -21.90 28.43 -7.66
N PHE A 731 -21.98 28.99 -8.88
CA PHE A 731 -22.17 30.42 -9.08
C PHE A 731 -23.48 30.92 -8.45
N LEU A 732 -24.58 30.27 -8.83
CA LEU A 732 -25.92 30.69 -8.36
C LEU A 732 -26.07 30.50 -6.85
N SER A 733 -25.61 29.37 -6.30
CA SER A 733 -25.73 29.13 -4.85
C SER A 733 -24.88 30.10 -4.03
N SER A 734 -23.66 30.43 -4.45
CA SER A 734 -22.82 31.37 -3.74
C SER A 734 -23.31 32.81 -3.89
N ALA A 735 -23.78 33.21 -5.06
CA ALA A 735 -24.30 34.57 -5.27
C ALA A 735 -25.66 34.77 -4.57
N PHE A 736 -26.59 33.83 -4.72
CA PHE A 736 -27.99 34.07 -4.25
C PHE A 736 -28.28 33.43 -2.89
N ILE A 737 -27.76 32.25 -2.56
CA ILE A 737 -28.00 31.61 -1.26
C ILE A 737 -27.10 32.25 -0.19
N TYR A 738 -25.77 32.28 -0.42
CA TYR A 738 -24.86 32.88 0.53
C TYR A 738 -25.10 34.38 0.69
N GLY A 739 -25.16 35.15 -0.41
CA GLY A 739 -25.46 36.56 -0.42
C GLY A 739 -26.86 36.86 0.13
N GLY A 740 -27.86 36.03 -0.24
CA GLY A 740 -29.24 36.13 0.25
C GLY A 740 -29.40 36.00 1.77
N ILE A 741 -28.48 35.23 2.40
CA ILE A 741 -28.47 35.05 3.87
C ILE A 741 -27.55 36.09 4.54
N MET A 742 -26.36 36.34 4.03
CA MET A 742 -25.35 37.17 4.70
C MET A 742 -25.64 38.66 4.60
N ASN A 743 -26.25 39.16 3.51
CA ASN A 743 -26.58 40.56 3.36
C ASN A 743 -27.65 41.02 4.36
N PRO A 744 -28.81 40.35 4.50
CA PRO A 744 -29.76 40.69 5.54
C PRO A 744 -29.20 40.44 6.95
N ALA A 745 -28.39 39.42 7.15
CA ALA A 745 -27.73 39.17 8.42
C ALA A 745 -26.87 40.37 8.86
N SER A 746 -26.17 41.01 7.97
CA SER A 746 -25.36 42.20 8.26
C SER A 746 -26.22 43.37 8.81
N VAL A 747 -27.42 43.58 8.25
CA VAL A 747 -28.35 44.61 8.73
C VAL A 747 -28.85 44.27 10.15
N VAL A 748 -29.28 43.04 10.35
CA VAL A 748 -29.80 42.58 11.65
C VAL A 748 -28.75 42.61 12.75
N ILE A 749 -27.48 42.30 12.43
CA ILE A 749 -26.39 42.28 13.39
C ILE A 749 -25.97 43.70 13.85
N TRP A 750 -25.95 44.65 12.93
CA TRP A 750 -25.39 45.97 13.21
C TRP A 750 -26.39 47.07 13.44
N GLN A 751 -27.68 46.88 13.14
CA GLN A 751 -28.73 47.90 13.27
C GLN A 751 -29.74 47.52 14.35
N SER A 752 -30.02 48.45 15.26
CA SER A 752 -30.99 48.28 16.34
C SER A 752 -32.43 48.39 15.86
N SER A 753 -32.69 49.12 14.77
CA SER A 753 -34.00 49.30 14.15
C SER A 753 -33.93 49.18 12.63
N PRO A 754 -33.95 47.95 12.08
CA PRO A 754 -33.78 47.72 10.67
C PRO A 754 -34.97 48.20 9.86
N THR A 755 -34.73 48.98 8.79
CA THR A 755 -35.74 49.47 7.84
C THR A 755 -35.64 48.73 6.52
N LYS A 756 -36.71 48.77 5.70
CA LYS A 756 -36.70 48.12 4.38
C LYS A 756 -35.60 48.67 3.46
N GLU A 757 -35.36 49.99 3.53
CA GLU A 757 -34.35 50.69 2.73
C GLU A 757 -32.92 50.17 3.08
N MET A 758 -32.64 49.86 4.36
CA MET A 758 -31.36 49.28 4.78
C MET A 758 -31.14 47.91 4.18
N PHE A 759 -32.15 47.06 4.13
CA PHE A 759 -32.02 45.75 3.45
C PHE A 759 -31.76 45.90 1.96
N VAL A 760 -32.51 46.77 1.27
CA VAL A 760 -32.27 47.03 -0.14
C VAL A 760 -30.85 47.57 -0.39
N SER A 761 -30.39 48.47 0.47
CA SER A 761 -29.03 49.02 0.39
C SER A 761 -27.96 47.96 0.64
N ALA A 762 -28.18 47.06 1.64
CA ALA A 762 -27.25 45.95 1.92
C ALA A 762 -27.10 44.98 0.74
N TYR A 763 -28.22 44.64 0.09
CA TYR A 763 -28.18 43.85 -1.13
C TYR A 763 -27.48 44.57 -2.30
N ALA A 764 -27.75 45.85 -2.52
CA ALA A 764 -27.12 46.64 -3.56
C ALA A 764 -25.58 46.76 -3.34
N MET A 765 -25.14 46.99 -2.12
CA MET A 765 -23.73 47.06 -1.77
C MET A 765 -23.04 45.71 -1.75
N GLY A 766 -23.75 44.62 -1.38
CA GLY A 766 -23.25 43.25 -1.34
C GLY A 766 -23.12 42.61 -2.71
N LEU A 767 -23.93 43.01 -3.69
CA LEU A 767 -24.01 42.39 -5.02
C LEU A 767 -22.64 42.20 -5.70
N PRO A 768 -21.74 43.18 -5.78
CA PRO A 768 -20.43 42.98 -6.39
C PRO A 768 -19.61 41.88 -5.72
N PHE A 769 -19.64 41.83 -4.39
CA PHE A 769 -18.93 40.80 -3.60
C PHE A 769 -19.55 39.43 -3.77
N ASP A 770 -20.87 39.32 -3.84
CA ASP A 770 -21.60 38.07 -4.07
C ASP A 770 -21.31 37.50 -5.47
N LEU A 771 -21.19 38.36 -6.48
CA LEU A 771 -20.82 37.98 -7.85
C LEU A 771 -19.35 37.48 -7.89
N ILE A 772 -18.43 38.12 -7.16
CA ILE A 772 -17.03 37.65 -7.05
C ILE A 772 -17.01 36.27 -6.35
N HIS A 773 -17.78 36.08 -5.30
CA HIS A 773 -17.89 34.80 -4.58
C HIS A 773 -18.46 33.71 -5.48
N GLY A 774 -19.50 34.02 -6.26
CA GLY A 774 -20.07 33.13 -7.26
C GLY A 774 -19.06 32.72 -8.34
N ALA A 775 -18.36 33.72 -8.91
CA ALA A 775 -17.32 33.48 -9.90
C ALA A 775 -16.16 32.66 -9.36
N SER A 776 -15.69 32.96 -8.15
CA SER A 776 -14.67 32.18 -7.44
C SER A 776 -15.07 30.72 -7.29
N THR A 777 -16.28 30.48 -6.80
CA THR A 777 -16.82 29.11 -6.62
C THR A 777 -16.89 28.37 -7.95
N ALA A 778 -17.34 29.02 -9.02
CA ALA A 778 -17.39 28.43 -10.35
C ALA A 778 -16.00 28.08 -10.89
N ILE A 779 -14.99 28.94 -10.69
CA ILE A 779 -13.60 28.71 -11.11
C ILE A 779 -13.03 27.49 -10.38
N PHE A 780 -13.15 27.40 -9.06
CA PHE A 780 -12.65 26.27 -8.29
C PHE A 780 -13.37 24.96 -8.63
N LEU A 781 -14.66 24.98 -8.91
CA LEU A 781 -15.41 23.83 -9.39
C LEU A 781 -14.97 23.41 -10.79
N TRP A 782 -14.72 24.37 -11.70
CA TRP A 782 -14.23 24.09 -13.04
C TRP A 782 -12.89 23.35 -13.02
N LEU A 783 -11.98 23.81 -12.18
CA LEU A 783 -10.63 23.23 -12.04
C LEU A 783 -10.63 21.91 -11.28
N GLY A 784 -11.34 21.82 -10.16
CA GLY A 784 -11.16 20.76 -9.17
C GLY A 784 -12.32 19.75 -9.05
N ALA A 785 -13.55 20.07 -9.51
CA ALA A 785 -14.71 19.24 -9.18
C ALA A 785 -14.60 17.80 -9.71
N ILE A 786 -14.31 17.61 -10.98
CA ILE A 786 -14.25 16.26 -11.57
C ILE A 786 -13.08 15.43 -10.98
N PRO A 787 -11.80 15.92 -10.97
CA PRO A 787 -10.70 15.18 -10.36
C PRO A 787 -10.94 14.80 -8.91
N MET A 788 -11.42 15.73 -8.12
CA MET A 788 -11.64 15.52 -6.68
C MET A 788 -12.79 14.54 -6.43
N CYS A 789 -13.88 14.64 -7.18
CA CYS A 789 -14.97 13.68 -7.11
C CYS A 789 -14.53 12.25 -7.50
N GLU A 790 -13.72 12.08 -8.54
CA GLU A 790 -13.21 10.76 -8.94
C GLU A 790 -12.29 10.16 -7.87
N MET A 791 -11.42 10.98 -7.27
CA MET A 791 -10.57 10.56 -6.15
C MET A 791 -11.42 10.15 -4.94
N LEU A 792 -12.42 10.94 -4.56
CA LEU A 792 -13.30 10.64 -3.44
C LEU A 792 -14.16 9.39 -3.69
N ASP A 793 -14.63 9.17 -4.92
CA ASP A 793 -15.37 7.95 -5.28
C ASP A 793 -14.47 6.71 -5.18
N ARG A 794 -13.21 6.83 -5.57
CA ARG A 794 -12.24 5.75 -5.41
C ARG A 794 -12.02 5.42 -3.92
N ILE A 795 -11.82 6.43 -3.08
CA ILE A 795 -11.68 6.27 -1.62
C ILE A 795 -12.96 5.63 -1.06
N LYS A 796 -14.13 6.14 -1.46
CA LYS A 796 -15.44 5.62 -1.07
C LYS A 796 -15.63 4.15 -1.42
N THR A 797 -15.26 3.76 -2.65
CA THR A 797 -15.34 2.37 -3.12
C THR A 797 -14.31 1.48 -2.39
N LYS A 798 -13.07 1.95 -2.25
CA LYS A 798 -11.99 1.18 -1.61
C LYS A 798 -12.28 0.90 -0.13
N TYR A 799 -12.93 1.84 0.57
CA TYR A 799 -13.15 1.77 2.02
C TYR A 799 -14.62 1.55 2.45
N ASN A 800 -15.52 1.30 1.48
CA ASN A 800 -16.98 1.09 1.70
C ASN A 800 -17.65 2.15 2.60
N MET A 801 -17.41 3.40 2.31
CA MET A 801 -17.86 4.48 3.18
C MET A 801 -19.38 4.76 3.14
N LEU A 802 -20.14 4.12 2.24
CA LEU A 802 -21.59 4.32 2.08
C LEU A 802 -22.37 3.01 1.78
N GLY A 803 -21.84 1.87 2.15
CA GLY A 803 -22.51 0.58 1.91
C GLY A 803 -23.07 -0.04 3.19
N ARG A 804 -24.21 0.45 3.62
CA ARG A 804 -25.33 -0.29 4.28
C ARG A 804 -26.50 0.67 4.38
N GLY A 805 -27.30 0.73 3.37
CA GLY A 805 -28.66 1.18 3.38
C GLY A 805 -29.51 0.03 2.90
#